data_4ff08557d2103b2bfc19aeb16970fe0b
#
_entry.id   4ff08557d2103b2bfc19aeb16970fe0b
#
_cell.length_a   1.000
_cell.length_b   1.000
_cell.length_c   1.000
_cell.angle_alpha   90.00
_cell.angle_beta   90.00
_cell.angle_gamma   90.00
#
_symmetry.space_group_name_H-M   'P 1'
#
loop_
_entity.id
_entity.type
_entity.pdbx_description
1 polymer ?
#
loop_
_entity_poly.entity_id
_entity_poly.type
_entity_poly.pdbx_seq_one_letter_code
_entity_poly.pdbx_strand_id
1 'polypeptide(L)'
;VTLSPAQRRAAWAILLLSFVGLRLAIPAVLRPVGAIADWNDYYFFESWARFSDVGRYPYLDFWMEHPPLFPWLVVVAYRLSALIPLWDNPHLGFSLVFGTILLLFEIGNLLLIGFIASRVGGPDRGLIAAWLWALLFPPVFFWSAGFEGYPLFFLLLALALLLRAFDGAARRWAALAGLAAGIGIMVKLIPGLVLPVGAVVLWRSGRRLAAAMLGTAAAASVTLIALPFVVANPVMARASAESVLARGSWETVWALADGYYSGGTVARPETRLDPATARQTERPSRVPQLPVLAFAGVVGGAILLRVRRWDDRRIVAATGLALVLFFLAAKGYSPQFLVYLLAPLVLLWPDGRGLGYALVLSAINLVEYPLALLLFADQPAVLIVTVVARTGVLLLLTVELTATLWDRRSPVKAQLAVPAGAALVALLVAVSLSATATYAATRLPSESARAAVVVLREGSGTALFSDRGLYDRLTPLLRGRLATRLVVADQPPRLPSGEIWEVYIDSEEGRRVGPTLTAALARDRFAVETRVESGLRLTRWLQLPLPPSRQLDADLGPVTLVAVALPDTAAVGTVLPVRLDWQATTPLAHDYTVYLHLLDRDGRLVAQRDAPPAAGTQPTSSWPIGARIADRQTVPLPADLPTGEFRLRTGLYDPRTGERLRGRAGDGVELGAVRVTRP
;
A
#
# COMPACT_ATOMS: atom_id res chain seq x y z
N VAL A 1 -19.62 -40.56 -13.36
CA VAL A 1 -20.34 -40.99 -12.14
C VAL A 1 -21.28 -39.87 -11.74
N THR A 2 -22.60 -40.11 -11.82
CA THR A 2 -23.60 -39.16 -11.34
C THR A 2 -23.81 -39.34 -9.84
N LEU A 3 -23.65 -38.29 -9.05
CA LEU A 3 -23.82 -38.30 -7.62
C LEU A 3 -25.31 -38.36 -7.24
N SER A 4 -25.64 -39.14 -6.22
CA SER A 4 -26.98 -39.11 -5.61
C SER A 4 -27.22 -37.73 -4.95
N PRO A 5 -28.48 -37.33 -4.70
CA PRO A 5 -28.78 -36.07 -4.02
C PRO A 5 -28.14 -35.96 -2.63
N ALA A 6 -28.03 -37.08 -1.88
CA ALA A 6 -27.39 -37.13 -0.57
C ALA A 6 -25.88 -36.94 -0.67
N GLN A 7 -25.22 -37.65 -1.59
CA GLN A 7 -23.77 -37.50 -1.87
C GLN A 7 -23.42 -36.07 -2.32
N ARG A 8 -24.27 -35.48 -3.17
CA ARG A 8 -24.07 -34.10 -3.62
C ARG A 8 -24.17 -33.11 -2.47
N ARG A 9 -25.16 -33.26 -1.55
CA ARG A 9 -25.25 -32.42 -0.35
C ARG A 9 -24.01 -32.55 0.53
N ALA A 10 -23.55 -33.79 0.77
CA ALA A 10 -22.33 -34.03 1.52
C ALA A 10 -21.11 -33.39 0.87
N ALA A 11 -20.93 -33.51 -0.47
CA ALA A 11 -19.84 -32.89 -1.20
C ALA A 11 -19.88 -31.35 -1.12
N TRP A 12 -21.06 -30.73 -1.17
CA TRP A 12 -21.21 -29.29 -0.95
C TRP A 12 -20.85 -28.87 0.48
N ALA A 13 -21.24 -29.63 1.48
CA ALA A 13 -20.90 -29.38 2.90
C ALA A 13 -19.37 -29.43 3.09
N ILE A 14 -18.73 -30.50 2.56
CA ILE A 14 -17.27 -30.64 2.60
C ILE A 14 -16.58 -29.47 1.90
N LEU A 15 -17.05 -29.10 0.71
CA LEU A 15 -16.50 -27.98 -0.05
C LEU A 15 -16.58 -26.68 0.74
N LEU A 16 -17.75 -26.35 1.29
CA LEU A 16 -17.96 -25.11 2.06
C LEU A 16 -17.09 -25.08 3.32
N LEU A 17 -17.05 -26.18 4.07
CA LEU A 17 -16.21 -26.28 5.28
C LEU A 17 -14.73 -26.14 4.94
N SER A 18 -14.27 -26.83 3.89
CA SER A 18 -12.87 -26.74 3.44
C SER A 18 -12.53 -25.34 2.92
N PHE A 19 -13.44 -24.73 2.16
CA PHE A 19 -13.28 -23.38 1.60
C PHE A 19 -13.13 -22.31 2.68
N VAL A 20 -14.03 -22.34 3.68
CA VAL A 20 -14.02 -21.41 4.81
C VAL A 20 -12.83 -21.70 5.72
N GLY A 21 -12.61 -22.98 6.08
CA GLY A 21 -11.52 -23.39 6.96
C GLY A 21 -10.16 -23.02 6.41
N LEU A 22 -9.89 -23.26 5.10
CA LEU A 22 -8.63 -22.86 4.45
C LEU A 22 -8.42 -21.34 4.53
N ARG A 23 -9.45 -20.55 4.21
CA ARG A 23 -9.33 -19.08 4.21
C ARG A 23 -9.17 -18.50 5.60
N LEU A 24 -9.82 -19.04 6.60
CA LEU A 24 -9.60 -18.62 7.99
C LEU A 24 -8.23 -19.07 8.53
N ALA A 25 -7.73 -20.23 8.10
CA ALA A 25 -6.42 -20.72 8.50
C ALA A 25 -5.27 -19.87 7.92
N ILE A 26 -5.39 -19.33 6.70
CA ILE A 26 -4.35 -18.55 6.05
C ILE A 26 -3.89 -17.36 6.92
N PRO A 27 -4.72 -16.41 7.33
CA PRO A 27 -4.30 -15.29 8.17
C PRO A 27 -3.87 -15.74 9.58
N ALA A 28 -4.48 -16.79 10.13
CA ALA A 28 -4.16 -17.27 11.46
C ALA A 28 -2.80 -17.99 11.53
N VAL A 29 -2.46 -18.79 10.50
CA VAL A 29 -1.26 -19.62 10.46
C VAL A 29 -0.09 -18.91 9.79
N LEU A 30 -0.32 -18.29 8.63
CA LEU A 30 0.74 -17.69 7.84
C LEU A 30 1.17 -16.32 8.36
N ARG A 31 0.40 -15.70 9.23
CA ARG A 31 0.64 -14.35 9.78
C ARG A 31 1.31 -13.46 8.74
N PRO A 32 0.61 -12.53 8.11
CA PRO A 32 1.22 -11.69 7.07
C PRO A 32 2.40 -10.93 7.68
N VAL A 33 3.60 -11.45 7.52
CA VAL A 33 4.87 -10.88 7.99
C VAL A 33 5.82 -10.87 6.79
N GLY A 34 6.57 -9.79 6.64
CA GLY A 34 7.56 -9.64 5.59
C GLY A 34 6.95 -9.68 4.18
N ALA A 35 7.43 -10.54 3.32
CA ALA A 35 7.08 -10.58 1.91
C ALA A 35 5.57 -10.68 1.61
N ILE A 36 4.79 -11.44 2.40
CA ILE A 36 3.33 -11.55 2.19
C ILE A 36 2.64 -10.22 2.51
N ALA A 37 3.07 -9.54 3.56
CA ALA A 37 2.55 -8.23 3.91
C ALA A 37 2.84 -7.19 2.81
N ASP A 38 4.07 -7.18 2.31
CA ASP A 38 4.50 -6.22 1.28
C ASP A 38 3.81 -6.43 -0.08
N TRP A 39 3.24 -7.60 -0.32
CA TRP A 39 2.48 -7.93 -1.54
C TRP A 39 0.98 -7.71 -1.40
N ASN A 40 0.54 -7.09 -0.32
CA ASN A 40 -0.85 -6.97 0.05
C ASN A 40 -1.34 -5.52 -0.05
N ASP A 41 -2.34 -5.27 -0.88
CA ASP A 41 -2.99 -3.96 -1.01
C ASP A 41 -3.68 -3.49 0.29
N TYR A 42 -3.87 -4.36 1.28
CA TYR A 42 -4.51 -4.01 2.55
C TYR A 42 -3.76 -2.91 3.30
N TYR A 43 -2.42 -2.88 3.24
CA TYR A 43 -1.63 -1.78 3.82
C TYR A 43 -1.99 -0.44 3.20
N PHE A 44 -2.12 -0.43 1.89
CA PHE A 44 -2.51 0.76 1.18
C PHE A 44 -3.93 1.19 1.57
N PHE A 45 -4.87 0.23 1.66
CA PHE A 45 -6.24 0.52 2.08
C PHE A 45 -6.29 1.04 3.52
N GLU A 46 -5.55 0.44 4.43
CA GLU A 46 -5.45 0.89 5.81
C GLU A 46 -4.84 2.30 5.90
N SER A 47 -3.84 2.64 5.07
CA SER A 47 -3.12 3.91 5.14
C SER A 47 -4.03 5.13 4.97
N TRP A 48 -4.97 5.11 4.03
CA TRP A 48 -5.92 6.19 3.85
C TRP A 48 -7.17 6.07 4.74
N ALA A 49 -7.54 4.86 5.19
CA ALA A 49 -8.63 4.68 6.14
C ALA A 49 -8.33 5.34 7.51
N ARG A 50 -7.03 5.46 7.86
CA ARG A 50 -6.56 6.18 9.06
C ARG A 50 -6.99 7.64 9.11
N PHE A 51 -7.28 8.28 7.98
CA PHE A 51 -7.83 9.64 7.99
C PHE A 51 -9.13 9.73 8.79
N SER A 52 -9.88 8.64 8.91
CA SER A 52 -11.06 8.58 9.76
C SER A 52 -10.75 8.80 11.26
N ASP A 53 -9.52 8.58 11.73
CA ASP A 53 -9.12 8.84 13.12
C ASP A 53 -9.15 10.33 13.47
N VAL A 54 -8.96 11.19 12.45
CA VAL A 54 -9.04 12.64 12.56
C VAL A 54 -10.33 13.21 11.95
N GLY A 55 -11.36 12.37 11.79
CA GLY A 55 -12.69 12.77 11.31
C GLY A 55 -12.77 13.07 9.81
N ARG A 56 -11.83 12.56 9.00
CA ARG A 56 -11.83 12.75 7.54
C ARG A 56 -12.26 11.47 6.82
N TYR A 57 -13.16 11.60 5.85
CA TYR A 57 -13.82 10.48 5.20
C TYR A 57 -13.76 10.56 3.67
N PRO A 58 -13.72 9.39 2.97
CA PRO A 58 -13.67 9.35 1.52
C PRO A 58 -14.90 10.01 0.91
N TYR A 59 -14.71 10.73 -0.20
CA TYR A 59 -15.72 11.52 -0.91
C TYR A 59 -16.22 12.76 -0.18
N LEU A 60 -15.94 12.89 1.11
CA LEU A 60 -16.30 14.07 1.91
C LEU A 60 -15.10 15.00 2.11
N ASP A 61 -13.95 14.43 2.46
CA ASP A 61 -12.76 15.19 2.82
C ASP A 61 -11.56 14.89 1.91
N PHE A 62 -11.61 13.77 1.18
CA PHE A 62 -10.58 13.38 0.23
C PHE A 62 -11.17 12.57 -0.95
N TRP A 63 -10.52 12.70 -2.12
CA TRP A 63 -10.94 12.01 -3.33
C TRP A 63 -10.45 10.56 -3.38
N MET A 64 -11.20 9.69 -4.09
CA MET A 64 -10.88 8.27 -4.25
C MET A 64 -11.06 7.84 -5.70
N GLU A 65 -10.15 6.98 -6.20
CA GLU A 65 -10.25 6.35 -7.53
C GLU A 65 -11.22 5.17 -7.60
N HIS A 66 -11.70 4.70 -6.47
CA HIS A 66 -12.72 3.65 -6.39
C HIS A 66 -14.07 4.24 -6.05
N PRO A 67 -15.18 3.70 -6.60
CA PRO A 67 -16.53 4.12 -6.23
C PRO A 67 -16.80 3.96 -4.73
N PRO A 68 -17.78 4.72 -4.15
CA PRO A 68 -17.85 4.97 -2.70
C PRO A 68 -18.06 3.73 -1.83
N LEU A 69 -18.71 2.67 -2.29
CA LEU A 69 -19.00 1.53 -1.43
C LEU A 69 -17.74 0.79 -0.98
N PHE A 70 -16.72 0.72 -1.82
CA PHE A 70 -15.46 0.08 -1.43
C PHE A 70 -14.68 0.90 -0.39
N PRO A 71 -14.36 2.20 -0.60
CA PRO A 71 -13.67 3.00 0.40
C PRO A 71 -14.39 3.04 1.75
N TRP A 72 -15.71 3.14 1.76
CA TRP A 72 -16.47 3.14 3.00
C TRP A 72 -16.47 1.78 3.71
N LEU A 73 -16.48 0.67 2.96
CA LEU A 73 -16.30 -0.67 3.55
C LEU A 73 -14.93 -0.78 4.25
N VAL A 74 -13.88 -0.25 3.63
CA VAL A 74 -12.54 -0.25 4.23
C VAL A 74 -12.50 0.61 5.51
N VAL A 75 -13.12 1.79 5.52
CA VAL A 75 -13.22 2.61 6.73
C VAL A 75 -13.96 1.86 7.85
N VAL A 76 -15.08 1.20 7.54
CA VAL A 76 -15.81 0.38 8.51
C VAL A 76 -14.94 -0.74 9.06
N ALA A 77 -14.26 -1.50 8.20
CA ALA A 77 -13.35 -2.56 8.61
C ALA A 77 -12.20 -2.03 9.48
N TYR A 78 -11.64 -0.89 9.13
CA TYR A 78 -10.60 -0.22 9.89
C TYR A 78 -11.08 0.19 11.29
N ARG A 79 -12.27 0.78 11.39
CA ARG A 79 -12.86 1.16 12.70
C ARG A 79 -13.17 -0.06 13.56
N LEU A 80 -13.69 -1.13 12.97
CA LEU A 80 -13.95 -2.38 13.68
C LEU A 80 -12.64 -3.03 14.15
N SER A 81 -11.57 -2.97 13.38
CA SER A 81 -10.27 -3.51 13.76
C SER A 81 -9.66 -2.82 14.97
N ALA A 82 -10.04 -1.58 15.26
CA ALA A 82 -9.60 -0.87 16.45
C ALA A 82 -10.10 -1.51 17.77
N LEU A 83 -11.12 -2.38 17.70
CA LEU A 83 -11.62 -3.13 18.85
C LEU A 83 -10.77 -4.37 19.16
N ILE A 84 -9.87 -4.76 18.27
CA ILE A 84 -9.00 -5.93 18.41
C ILE A 84 -7.67 -5.48 19.00
N PRO A 85 -7.14 -6.15 20.05
CA PRO A 85 -5.84 -5.84 20.62
C PRO A 85 -4.74 -5.90 19.56
N LEU A 86 -3.78 -4.98 19.66
CA LEU A 86 -2.59 -5.00 18.79
C LEU A 86 -1.73 -6.22 19.14
N TRP A 87 -1.37 -6.97 18.11
CA TRP A 87 -0.40 -8.06 18.16
C TRP A 87 0.96 -7.61 17.61
N ASP A 88 1.91 -8.54 17.53
CA ASP A 88 3.24 -8.29 16.96
C ASP A 88 3.20 -7.75 15.52
N ASN A 89 2.18 -8.13 14.74
CA ASN A 89 1.87 -7.55 13.45
C ASN A 89 0.73 -6.52 13.59
N PRO A 90 0.98 -5.23 13.39
CA PRO A 90 0.00 -4.16 13.57
C PRO A 90 -1.14 -4.18 12.56
N HIS A 91 -0.90 -4.78 11.39
CA HIS A 91 -1.89 -4.86 10.31
C HIS A 91 -2.78 -6.10 10.43
N LEU A 92 -2.45 -7.02 11.35
CA LEU A 92 -3.17 -8.29 11.48
C LEU A 92 -4.63 -8.06 11.86
N GLY A 93 -4.91 -7.14 12.79
CA GLY A 93 -6.27 -6.81 13.21
C GLY A 93 -7.14 -6.34 12.04
N PHE A 94 -6.63 -5.38 11.24
CA PHE A 94 -7.31 -4.91 10.04
C PHE A 94 -7.46 -6.02 9.00
N SER A 95 -6.40 -6.77 8.73
CA SER A 95 -6.40 -7.87 7.74
C SER A 95 -7.41 -8.96 8.10
N LEU A 96 -7.53 -9.33 9.38
CA LEU A 96 -8.52 -10.30 9.85
C LEU A 96 -9.94 -9.79 9.67
N VAL A 97 -10.24 -8.57 10.10
CA VAL A 97 -11.59 -8.00 10.00
C VAL A 97 -11.97 -7.83 8.54
N PHE A 98 -11.13 -7.19 7.75
CA PHE A 98 -11.41 -6.91 6.34
C PHE A 98 -11.49 -8.21 5.53
N GLY A 99 -10.54 -9.13 5.71
CA GLY A 99 -10.57 -10.46 5.07
C GLY A 99 -11.80 -11.28 5.46
N THR A 100 -12.27 -11.20 6.71
CA THR A 100 -13.50 -11.88 7.15
C THR A 100 -14.73 -11.28 6.49
N ILE A 101 -14.83 -9.96 6.36
CA ILE A 101 -15.91 -9.31 5.62
C ILE A 101 -15.88 -9.76 4.15
N LEU A 102 -14.71 -9.76 3.52
CA LEU A 102 -14.56 -10.20 2.13
C LEU A 102 -14.89 -11.70 1.96
N LEU A 103 -14.64 -12.54 2.97
CA LEU A 103 -14.96 -13.96 2.94
C LEU A 103 -16.47 -14.22 2.74
N LEU A 104 -17.34 -13.34 3.24
CA LEU A 104 -18.78 -13.45 3.00
C LEU A 104 -19.12 -13.34 1.49
N PHE A 105 -18.45 -12.43 0.78
CA PHE A 105 -18.61 -12.30 -0.67
C PHE A 105 -17.96 -13.46 -1.41
N GLU A 106 -16.84 -14.00 -0.92
CA GLU A 106 -16.20 -15.18 -1.50
C GLU A 106 -17.07 -16.43 -1.38
N ILE A 107 -17.74 -16.63 -0.25
CA ILE A 107 -18.75 -17.70 -0.08
C ILE A 107 -19.88 -17.49 -1.07
N GLY A 108 -20.36 -16.25 -1.22
CA GLY A 108 -21.36 -15.90 -2.22
C GLY A 108 -20.90 -16.21 -3.64
N ASN A 109 -19.65 -15.89 -3.99
CA ASN A 109 -19.04 -16.22 -5.29
C ASN A 109 -19.04 -17.72 -5.55
N LEU A 110 -18.60 -18.52 -4.57
CA LEU A 110 -18.57 -19.97 -4.66
C LEU A 110 -19.97 -20.55 -4.94
N LEU A 111 -20.98 -20.10 -4.20
CA LEU A 111 -22.37 -20.52 -4.37
C LEU A 111 -22.96 -20.09 -5.72
N LEU A 112 -22.70 -18.86 -6.16
CA LEU A 112 -23.15 -18.34 -7.45
C LEU A 112 -22.47 -19.06 -8.61
N ILE A 113 -21.18 -19.37 -8.54
CA ILE A 113 -20.47 -20.19 -9.53
C ILE A 113 -21.11 -21.55 -9.63
N GLY A 114 -21.35 -22.24 -8.53
CA GLY A 114 -22.03 -23.53 -8.52
C GLY A 114 -23.44 -23.46 -9.09
N PHE A 115 -24.20 -22.43 -8.72
CA PHE A 115 -25.55 -22.20 -9.26
C PHE A 115 -25.53 -21.96 -10.78
N ILE A 116 -24.72 -21.02 -11.25
CA ILE A 116 -24.66 -20.65 -12.68
C ILE A 116 -24.16 -21.83 -13.52
N ALA A 117 -23.07 -22.50 -13.08
CA ALA A 117 -22.53 -23.65 -13.80
C ALA A 117 -23.50 -24.85 -13.80
N SER A 118 -24.33 -25.03 -12.74
CA SER A 118 -25.40 -26.01 -12.71
C SER A 118 -26.48 -25.71 -13.76
N ARG A 119 -26.79 -24.46 -14.00
CA ARG A 119 -27.73 -24.05 -15.06
C ARG A 119 -27.16 -24.33 -16.46
N VAL A 120 -25.87 -24.12 -16.64
CA VAL A 120 -25.19 -24.32 -17.94
C VAL A 120 -25.02 -25.81 -18.27
N GLY A 121 -24.78 -26.66 -17.31
CA GLY A 121 -24.40 -28.05 -17.60
C GLY A 121 -24.87 -29.13 -16.61
N GLY A 122 -25.80 -28.78 -15.71
CA GLY A 122 -26.34 -29.70 -14.71
C GLY A 122 -25.63 -29.64 -13.37
N PRO A 123 -26.25 -30.21 -12.31
CA PRO A 123 -25.83 -30.04 -10.93
C PRO A 123 -24.44 -30.60 -10.61
N ASP A 124 -24.00 -31.65 -11.27
CA ASP A 124 -22.66 -32.22 -11.07
C ASP A 124 -21.57 -31.31 -11.64
N ARG A 125 -21.84 -30.67 -12.81
CA ARG A 125 -20.94 -29.65 -13.35
C ARG A 125 -20.85 -28.42 -12.47
N GLY A 126 -21.97 -28.05 -11.81
CA GLY A 126 -21.96 -26.96 -10.84
C GLY A 126 -21.02 -27.24 -9.66
N LEU A 127 -21.05 -28.46 -9.14
CA LEU A 127 -20.16 -28.86 -8.04
C LEU A 127 -18.69 -28.89 -8.50
N ILE A 128 -18.42 -29.41 -9.70
CA ILE A 128 -17.03 -29.41 -10.27
C ILE A 128 -16.52 -27.98 -10.45
N ALA A 129 -17.33 -27.09 -11.00
CA ALA A 129 -16.97 -25.67 -11.20
C ALA A 129 -16.66 -24.99 -9.86
N ALA A 130 -17.47 -25.26 -8.82
CA ALA A 130 -17.26 -24.73 -7.48
C ALA A 130 -15.96 -25.26 -6.84
N TRP A 131 -15.65 -26.57 -6.98
CA TRP A 131 -14.37 -27.13 -6.53
C TRP A 131 -13.18 -26.55 -7.27
N LEU A 132 -13.25 -26.40 -8.61
CA LEU A 132 -12.20 -25.75 -9.38
C LEU A 132 -11.96 -24.32 -8.90
N TRP A 133 -13.03 -23.55 -8.72
CA TRP A 133 -12.93 -22.18 -8.19
C TRP A 133 -12.26 -22.14 -6.82
N ALA A 134 -12.66 -23.04 -5.92
CA ALA A 134 -12.13 -23.07 -4.55
C ALA A 134 -10.63 -23.37 -4.48
N LEU A 135 -10.10 -24.15 -5.44
CA LEU A 135 -8.73 -24.62 -5.47
C LEU A 135 -7.80 -23.84 -6.40
N LEU A 136 -8.34 -23.00 -7.29
CA LEU A 136 -7.52 -22.14 -8.14
C LEU A 136 -6.74 -21.13 -7.29
N PHE A 137 -5.44 -21.01 -7.56
CA PHE A 137 -4.54 -20.13 -6.81
C PHE A 137 -4.98 -18.65 -6.80
N PRO A 138 -5.35 -18.00 -7.93
CA PRO A 138 -5.67 -16.58 -7.90
C PRO A 138 -6.86 -16.19 -7.01
N PRO A 139 -8.00 -16.90 -6.99
CA PRO A 139 -9.08 -16.61 -6.04
C PRO A 139 -8.68 -16.76 -4.56
N VAL A 140 -7.78 -17.71 -4.26
CA VAL A 140 -7.27 -17.89 -2.89
C VAL A 140 -6.31 -16.78 -2.51
N PHE A 141 -5.35 -16.48 -3.38
CA PHE A 141 -4.31 -15.49 -3.13
C PHE A 141 -4.88 -14.07 -3.08
N PHE A 142 -5.66 -13.66 -4.08
CA PHE A 142 -6.20 -12.30 -4.14
C PHE A 142 -7.34 -12.03 -3.17
N TRP A 143 -7.93 -13.06 -2.55
CA TRP A 143 -8.79 -12.85 -1.40
C TRP A 143 -8.01 -12.23 -0.22
N SER A 144 -6.79 -12.67 0.05
CA SER A 144 -5.95 -12.17 1.14
C SER A 144 -5.11 -10.94 0.79
N ALA A 145 -5.04 -10.58 -0.50
CA ALA A 145 -4.17 -9.52 -1.01
C ALA A 145 -4.90 -8.37 -1.71
N GLY A 146 -6.21 -8.50 -1.96
CA GLY A 146 -7.01 -7.53 -2.68
C GLY A 146 -8.49 -7.61 -2.28
N PHE A 147 -9.37 -7.01 -3.07
CA PHE A 147 -10.81 -6.98 -2.78
C PHE A 147 -11.69 -7.45 -3.94
N GLU A 148 -11.11 -8.09 -4.94
CA GLU A 148 -11.78 -8.41 -6.21
C GLU A 148 -12.97 -9.37 -6.06
N GLY A 149 -13.00 -10.18 -4.99
CA GLY A 149 -14.15 -11.00 -4.65
C GLY A 149 -15.43 -10.21 -4.37
N TYR A 150 -15.30 -9.00 -3.84
CA TYR A 150 -16.43 -8.12 -3.54
C TYR A 150 -17.18 -7.65 -4.82
N PRO A 151 -16.54 -6.99 -5.80
CA PRO A 151 -17.21 -6.63 -7.04
C PRO A 151 -17.56 -7.86 -7.91
N LEU A 152 -16.77 -8.95 -7.88
CA LEU A 152 -17.10 -10.20 -8.57
C LEU A 152 -18.42 -10.79 -8.09
N PHE A 153 -18.72 -10.70 -6.79
CA PHE A 153 -20.00 -11.14 -6.25
C PHE A 153 -21.19 -10.46 -6.94
N PHE A 154 -21.13 -9.14 -7.10
CA PHE A 154 -22.20 -8.41 -7.75
C PHE A 154 -22.31 -8.70 -9.27
N LEU A 155 -21.17 -8.93 -9.94
CA LEU A 155 -21.16 -9.39 -11.32
C LEU A 155 -21.87 -10.74 -11.47
N LEU A 156 -21.50 -11.73 -10.64
CA LEU A 156 -22.08 -13.06 -10.67
C LEU A 156 -23.55 -13.06 -10.22
N LEU A 157 -23.89 -12.25 -9.21
CA LEU A 157 -25.28 -12.09 -8.77
C LEU A 157 -26.14 -11.48 -9.87
N ALA A 158 -25.68 -10.41 -10.52
CA ALA A 158 -26.39 -9.80 -11.63
C ALA A 158 -26.56 -10.79 -12.80
N LEU A 159 -25.52 -11.58 -13.12
CA LEU A 159 -25.60 -12.63 -14.13
C LEU A 159 -26.61 -13.72 -13.74
N ALA A 160 -26.57 -14.23 -12.52
CA ALA A 160 -27.51 -15.25 -12.03
C ALA A 160 -28.96 -14.77 -12.08
N LEU A 161 -29.21 -13.51 -11.70
CA LEU A 161 -30.54 -12.90 -11.78
C LEU A 161 -30.99 -12.66 -13.23
N LEU A 162 -30.05 -12.30 -14.11
CA LEU A 162 -30.35 -12.20 -15.55
C LEU A 162 -30.75 -13.55 -16.14
N LEU A 163 -30.07 -14.65 -15.79
CA LEU A 163 -30.46 -16.01 -16.20
C LEU A 163 -31.86 -16.36 -15.69
N ARG A 164 -32.20 -15.99 -14.46
CA ARG A 164 -33.57 -16.18 -13.91
C ARG A 164 -34.65 -15.41 -14.69
N ALA A 165 -34.29 -14.32 -15.36
CA ALA A 165 -35.24 -13.59 -16.16
C ALA A 165 -35.79 -14.41 -17.37
N PHE A 166 -35.16 -15.56 -17.68
CA PHE A 166 -35.63 -16.48 -18.72
C PHE A 166 -36.55 -17.59 -18.20
N ASP A 167 -36.60 -17.82 -16.87
CA ASP A 167 -37.49 -18.85 -16.25
C ASP A 167 -38.93 -18.36 -16.07
N GLY A 168 -39.18 -17.06 -16.11
CA GLY A 168 -40.46 -16.41 -15.83
C GLY A 168 -40.25 -15.08 -15.11
N ALA A 169 -41.32 -14.30 -14.91
CA ALA A 169 -41.27 -13.00 -14.24
C ALA A 169 -40.11 -12.09 -14.71
N ALA A 170 -39.88 -12.06 -16.02
CA ALA A 170 -38.68 -11.44 -16.64
C ALA A 170 -38.41 -10.00 -16.17
N ARG A 171 -39.46 -9.21 -15.97
CA ARG A 171 -39.35 -7.81 -15.52
C ARG A 171 -38.73 -7.71 -14.12
N ARG A 172 -39.26 -8.54 -13.18
CA ARG A 172 -38.76 -8.57 -11.78
C ARG A 172 -37.30 -8.98 -11.71
N TRP A 173 -36.94 -10.08 -12.37
CA TRP A 173 -35.58 -10.59 -12.33
C TRP A 173 -34.58 -9.67 -13.04
N ALA A 174 -35.00 -9.06 -14.17
CA ALA A 174 -34.17 -8.05 -14.85
C ALA A 174 -33.96 -6.80 -14.00
N ALA A 175 -34.99 -6.32 -13.28
CA ALA A 175 -34.85 -5.22 -12.35
C ALA A 175 -33.88 -5.55 -11.19
N LEU A 176 -33.98 -6.75 -10.60
CA LEU A 176 -33.05 -7.21 -9.56
C LEU A 176 -31.62 -7.38 -10.10
N ALA A 177 -31.45 -7.86 -11.35
CA ALA A 177 -30.17 -7.93 -12.01
C ALA A 177 -29.55 -6.53 -12.22
N GLY A 178 -30.38 -5.57 -12.62
CA GLY A 178 -29.98 -4.17 -12.74
C GLY A 178 -29.58 -3.55 -11.41
N LEU A 179 -30.36 -3.79 -10.36
CA LEU A 179 -30.05 -3.35 -9.00
C LEU A 179 -28.69 -3.90 -8.55
N ALA A 180 -28.47 -5.22 -8.69
CA ALA A 180 -27.22 -5.87 -8.32
C ALA A 180 -26.04 -5.32 -9.13
N ALA A 181 -26.19 -5.13 -10.46
CA ALA A 181 -25.16 -4.55 -11.29
C ALA A 181 -24.85 -3.09 -10.90
N GLY A 182 -25.86 -2.29 -10.60
CA GLY A 182 -25.70 -0.90 -10.17
C GLY A 182 -25.02 -0.76 -8.81
N ILE A 183 -25.37 -1.59 -7.82
CA ILE A 183 -24.63 -1.69 -6.55
C ILE A 183 -23.17 -2.09 -6.84
N GLY A 184 -22.97 -3.10 -7.69
CA GLY A 184 -21.64 -3.54 -8.11
C GLY A 184 -20.80 -2.44 -8.76
N ILE A 185 -21.40 -1.60 -9.61
CA ILE A 185 -20.75 -0.41 -10.21
C ILE A 185 -20.25 0.53 -9.11
N MET A 186 -21.02 0.67 -8.03
CA MET A 186 -20.63 1.54 -6.91
C MET A 186 -19.60 0.92 -5.96
N VAL A 187 -19.21 -0.33 -6.21
CA VAL A 187 -17.99 -0.96 -5.65
C VAL A 187 -16.80 -0.83 -6.61
N LYS A 188 -17.03 -1.20 -7.89
CA LYS A 188 -16.06 -1.15 -8.99
C LYS A 188 -16.82 -1.23 -10.32
N LEU A 189 -16.33 -0.58 -11.37
CA LEU A 189 -17.08 -0.46 -12.64
C LEU A 189 -17.34 -1.79 -13.37
N ILE A 190 -16.52 -2.82 -13.14
CA ILE A 190 -16.55 -4.11 -13.88
C ILE A 190 -17.90 -4.83 -13.84
N PRO A 191 -18.64 -4.92 -12.71
CA PRO A 191 -19.98 -5.51 -12.69
C PRO A 191 -20.98 -4.90 -13.69
N GLY A 192 -20.77 -3.65 -14.06
CA GLY A 192 -21.57 -2.95 -15.06
C GLY A 192 -21.53 -3.59 -16.45
N LEU A 193 -20.53 -4.41 -16.77
CA LEU A 193 -20.42 -5.11 -18.06
C LEU A 193 -21.56 -6.11 -18.31
N VAL A 194 -22.28 -6.55 -17.27
CA VAL A 194 -23.50 -7.37 -17.44
C VAL A 194 -24.64 -6.56 -18.08
N LEU A 195 -24.69 -5.25 -17.92
CA LEU A 195 -25.78 -4.40 -18.39
C LEU A 195 -25.91 -4.38 -19.92
N PRO A 196 -24.85 -4.06 -20.71
CA PRO A 196 -24.96 -4.08 -22.18
C PRO A 196 -25.26 -5.49 -22.72
N VAL A 197 -24.68 -6.54 -22.10
CA VAL A 197 -24.98 -7.93 -22.44
C VAL A 197 -26.45 -8.23 -22.18
N GLY A 198 -26.96 -7.96 -20.99
CA GLY A 198 -28.34 -8.19 -20.58
C GLY A 198 -29.33 -7.41 -21.44
N ALA A 199 -29.02 -6.16 -21.78
CA ALA A 199 -29.85 -5.33 -22.66
C ALA A 199 -30.00 -5.96 -24.04
N VAL A 200 -28.88 -6.37 -24.68
CA VAL A 200 -28.91 -7.03 -25.99
C VAL A 200 -29.67 -8.36 -25.93
N VAL A 201 -29.39 -9.20 -24.94
CA VAL A 201 -29.99 -10.52 -24.77
C VAL A 201 -31.49 -10.41 -24.54
N LEU A 202 -31.96 -9.55 -23.65
CA LEU A 202 -33.38 -9.34 -23.37
C LEU A 202 -34.10 -8.71 -24.56
N TRP A 203 -33.49 -7.72 -25.22
CA TRP A 203 -34.05 -7.06 -26.40
C TRP A 203 -34.24 -8.06 -27.56
N ARG A 204 -33.18 -8.83 -27.87
CA ARG A 204 -33.20 -9.84 -28.94
C ARG A 204 -34.18 -10.99 -28.64
N SER A 205 -34.47 -11.25 -27.38
CA SER A 205 -35.46 -12.24 -26.91
C SER A 205 -36.89 -11.68 -26.84
N GLY A 206 -37.14 -10.48 -27.39
CA GLY A 206 -38.47 -9.84 -27.38
C GLY A 206 -38.89 -9.24 -26.03
N ARG A 207 -38.02 -9.23 -25.03
CA ARG A 207 -38.33 -8.80 -23.65
C ARG A 207 -37.93 -7.34 -23.42
N ARG A 208 -38.37 -6.42 -24.29
CA ARG A 208 -37.94 -5.02 -24.31
C ARG A 208 -38.14 -4.27 -22.99
N LEU A 209 -39.31 -4.50 -22.33
CA LEU A 209 -39.59 -3.86 -21.04
C LEU A 209 -38.66 -4.37 -19.92
N ALA A 210 -38.32 -5.66 -19.95
CA ALA A 210 -37.33 -6.20 -19.02
C ALA A 210 -35.92 -5.60 -19.26
N ALA A 211 -35.53 -5.36 -20.51
CA ALA A 211 -34.30 -4.66 -20.85
C ALA A 211 -34.31 -3.22 -20.33
N ALA A 212 -35.41 -2.51 -20.45
CA ALA A 212 -35.56 -1.17 -19.87
C ALA A 212 -35.46 -1.21 -18.33
N MET A 213 -36.13 -2.16 -17.67
CA MET A 213 -36.08 -2.29 -16.22
C MET A 213 -34.69 -2.67 -15.68
N LEU A 214 -33.89 -3.45 -16.42
CA LEU A 214 -32.51 -3.71 -16.13
C LEU A 214 -31.70 -2.39 -16.05
N GLY A 215 -31.82 -1.55 -17.08
CA GLY A 215 -31.10 -0.28 -17.13
C GLY A 215 -31.58 0.75 -16.11
N THR A 216 -32.90 0.90 -15.95
CA THR A 216 -33.47 1.87 -15.00
C THR A 216 -33.17 1.49 -13.54
N ALA A 217 -33.24 0.21 -13.19
CA ALA A 217 -32.89 -0.25 -11.84
C ALA A 217 -31.38 -0.05 -11.54
N ALA A 218 -30.52 -0.29 -12.52
CA ALA A 218 -29.09 -0.02 -12.38
C ALA A 218 -28.83 1.49 -12.20
N ALA A 219 -29.42 2.33 -13.03
CA ALA A 219 -29.29 3.78 -12.93
C ALA A 219 -29.82 4.31 -11.58
N ALA A 220 -30.98 3.81 -11.13
CA ALA A 220 -31.56 4.18 -9.84
C ALA A 220 -30.65 3.84 -8.66
N SER A 221 -30.06 2.63 -8.63
CA SER A 221 -29.15 2.23 -7.55
C SER A 221 -27.84 3.03 -7.57
N VAL A 222 -27.26 3.29 -8.75
CA VAL A 222 -26.08 4.14 -8.89
C VAL A 222 -26.39 5.55 -8.38
N THR A 223 -27.50 6.14 -8.81
CA THR A 223 -27.91 7.50 -8.38
C THR A 223 -28.13 7.55 -6.88
N LEU A 224 -28.88 6.59 -6.32
CA LEU A 224 -29.21 6.56 -4.89
C LEU A 224 -27.94 6.49 -4.02
N ILE A 225 -26.94 5.73 -4.45
CA ILE A 225 -25.67 5.57 -3.70
C ILE A 225 -24.75 6.77 -3.92
N ALA A 226 -24.66 7.30 -5.14
CA ALA A 226 -23.76 8.42 -5.46
C ALA A 226 -24.26 9.76 -4.98
N LEU A 227 -25.59 10.00 -5.02
CA LEU A 227 -26.20 11.30 -4.75
C LEU A 227 -25.84 11.93 -3.40
N PRO A 228 -25.84 11.18 -2.27
CA PRO A 228 -25.44 11.75 -0.98
C PRO A 228 -24.05 12.39 -1.00
N PHE A 229 -23.08 11.75 -1.68
CA PHE A 229 -21.71 12.27 -1.79
C PHE A 229 -21.61 13.48 -2.71
N VAL A 230 -22.34 13.45 -3.84
CA VAL A 230 -22.40 14.60 -4.76
C VAL A 230 -23.03 15.82 -4.11
N VAL A 231 -24.05 15.62 -3.27
CA VAL A 231 -24.71 16.72 -2.52
C VAL A 231 -23.84 17.22 -1.38
N ALA A 232 -23.20 16.31 -0.63
CA ALA A 232 -22.40 16.67 0.54
C ALA A 232 -21.09 17.39 0.16
N ASN A 233 -20.38 16.91 -0.85
CA ASN A 233 -19.18 17.57 -1.36
C ASN A 233 -19.01 17.34 -2.87
N PRO A 234 -19.60 18.19 -3.74
CA PRO A 234 -19.54 18.06 -5.18
C PRO A 234 -18.10 18.16 -5.73
N VAL A 235 -17.21 18.89 -5.04
CA VAL A 235 -15.81 19.05 -5.46
C VAL A 235 -15.07 17.75 -5.31
N MET A 236 -15.18 17.07 -4.16
CA MET A 236 -14.52 15.77 -3.93
C MET A 236 -15.15 14.65 -4.77
N ALA A 237 -16.47 14.65 -4.96
CA ALA A 237 -17.15 13.71 -5.83
C ALA A 237 -16.68 13.84 -7.28
N ARG A 238 -16.52 15.08 -7.78
CA ARG A 238 -15.97 15.36 -9.11
C ARG A 238 -14.50 14.95 -9.22
N ALA A 239 -13.68 15.32 -8.26
CA ALA A 239 -12.26 14.94 -8.21
C ALA A 239 -12.08 13.41 -8.25
N SER A 240 -12.92 12.67 -7.51
CA SER A 240 -12.93 11.21 -7.53
C SER A 240 -13.26 10.64 -8.92
N ALA A 241 -14.25 11.20 -9.62
CA ALA A 241 -14.57 10.80 -10.99
C ALA A 241 -13.44 11.14 -11.98
N GLU A 242 -12.84 12.31 -11.86
CA GLU A 242 -11.72 12.77 -12.67
C GLU A 242 -10.47 11.93 -12.49
N SER A 243 -10.19 11.46 -11.26
CA SER A 243 -9.05 10.59 -10.96
C SER A 243 -9.09 9.27 -11.73
N VAL A 244 -10.28 8.68 -11.91
CA VAL A 244 -10.48 7.46 -12.70
C VAL A 244 -10.16 7.70 -14.19
N LEU A 245 -10.59 8.84 -14.72
CA LEU A 245 -10.38 9.21 -16.14
C LEU A 245 -8.92 9.59 -16.42
N ALA A 246 -8.29 10.29 -15.48
CA ALA A 246 -6.92 10.76 -15.58
C ALA A 246 -5.86 9.66 -15.38
N ARG A 247 -6.26 8.51 -14.83
CA ARG A 247 -5.32 7.41 -14.55
C ARG A 247 -4.53 7.02 -15.80
N GLY A 248 -3.21 6.83 -15.65
CA GLY A 248 -2.31 6.44 -16.73
C GLY A 248 -2.53 5.03 -17.25
N SER A 249 -1.59 4.52 -18.04
CA SER A 249 -1.58 3.13 -18.52
C SER A 249 -0.58 2.28 -17.71
N TRP A 250 -0.92 0.99 -17.46
CA TRP A 250 -0.06 0.05 -16.76
C TRP A 250 -0.38 -1.40 -17.16
N GLU A 251 0.64 -2.23 -17.24
CA GLU A 251 0.56 -3.70 -17.42
C GLU A 251 -0.34 -4.16 -18.59
N THR A 252 -0.38 -3.39 -19.67
CA THR A 252 -1.12 -3.71 -20.90
C THR A 252 -0.25 -3.45 -22.13
N VAL A 253 -0.66 -3.96 -23.29
CA VAL A 253 -0.01 -3.61 -24.58
C VAL A 253 -0.05 -2.10 -24.85
N TRP A 254 -1.05 -1.40 -24.33
CA TRP A 254 -1.16 0.05 -24.40
C TRP A 254 -0.11 0.73 -23.55
N ALA A 255 0.17 0.21 -22.35
CA ALA A 255 1.24 0.70 -21.50
C ALA A 255 2.62 0.46 -22.13
N LEU A 256 2.84 -0.69 -22.75
CA LEU A 256 4.07 -0.97 -23.49
C LEU A 256 4.24 0.00 -24.66
N ALA A 257 3.16 0.34 -25.40
CA ALA A 257 3.18 1.34 -26.46
C ALA A 257 3.45 2.76 -25.93
N ASP A 258 3.01 3.08 -24.72
CA ASP A 258 3.31 4.34 -24.04
C ASP A 258 4.75 4.39 -23.46
N GLY A 259 5.48 3.26 -23.42
CA GLY A 259 6.83 3.14 -22.88
C GLY A 259 6.89 2.86 -21.37
N TYR A 260 5.81 2.35 -20.77
CA TYR A 260 5.74 2.01 -19.34
C TYR A 260 5.90 0.51 -19.09
N TYR A 261 6.94 0.15 -18.35
CA TYR A 261 7.35 -1.24 -18.11
C TYR A 261 7.30 -1.63 -16.63
N SER A 262 6.43 -1.00 -15.84
CA SER A 262 6.26 -1.29 -14.41
C SER A 262 4.79 -1.26 -14.01
N GLY A 263 4.48 -1.69 -12.79
CA GLY A 263 3.12 -1.69 -12.24
C GLY A 263 2.46 -0.31 -12.21
N GLY A 264 1.16 -0.29 -11.98
CA GLY A 264 0.40 0.95 -11.86
C GLY A 264 0.87 1.81 -10.70
N THR A 265 0.85 3.13 -10.88
CA THR A 265 1.08 4.08 -9.78
C THR A 265 -0.23 4.36 -9.04
N VAL A 266 -0.13 4.55 -7.73
CA VAL A 266 -1.26 4.89 -6.87
C VAL A 266 -0.94 6.20 -6.17
N ALA A 267 -1.89 7.14 -6.17
CA ALA A 267 -1.75 8.42 -5.50
C ALA A 267 -1.51 8.23 -3.99
N ARG A 268 -0.58 8.98 -3.44
CA ARG A 268 -0.29 8.96 -2.01
C ARG A 268 -1.52 9.36 -1.20
N PRO A 269 -1.75 8.78 -0.01
CA PRO A 269 -2.91 9.14 0.82
C PRO A 269 -3.04 10.64 1.06
N GLU A 270 -1.95 11.33 1.37
CA GLU A 270 -1.94 12.75 1.73
C GLU A 270 -2.31 13.67 0.55
N THR A 271 -1.91 13.29 -0.68
CA THR A 271 -2.24 14.09 -1.88
C THR A 271 -3.74 14.09 -2.17
N ARG A 272 -4.48 13.09 -1.70
CA ARG A 272 -5.92 12.94 -1.90
C ARG A 272 -6.77 14.01 -1.19
N LEU A 273 -6.17 14.73 -0.24
CA LEU A 273 -6.81 15.84 0.47
C LEU A 273 -6.99 17.08 -0.41
N ASP A 274 -6.19 17.20 -1.47
CA ASP A 274 -6.29 18.28 -2.45
C ASP A 274 -6.99 17.78 -3.73
N PRO A 275 -8.21 18.26 -4.05
CA PRO A 275 -8.94 17.83 -5.24
C PRO A 275 -8.22 18.17 -6.56
N ALA A 276 -7.32 19.17 -6.59
CA ALA A 276 -6.56 19.53 -7.78
C ALA A 276 -5.58 18.43 -8.20
N THR A 277 -5.13 17.59 -7.27
CA THR A 277 -4.21 16.48 -7.53
C THR A 277 -4.87 15.29 -8.21
N ALA A 278 -6.20 15.20 -8.21
CA ALA A 278 -6.94 14.08 -8.79
C ALA A 278 -6.70 13.87 -10.30
N ARG A 279 -6.33 14.93 -11.01
CA ARG A 279 -6.00 14.89 -12.44
C ARG A 279 -4.52 14.62 -12.72
N GLN A 280 -3.68 14.64 -11.69
CA GLN A 280 -2.24 14.42 -11.85
C GLN A 280 -1.98 12.94 -12.08
N THR A 281 -1.24 12.65 -13.14
CA THR A 281 -0.77 11.30 -13.42
C THR A 281 0.71 11.36 -13.78
N GLU A 282 1.50 10.50 -13.17
CA GLU A 282 2.92 10.34 -13.49
C GLU A 282 3.14 9.64 -14.84
N ARG A 283 2.09 9.02 -15.39
CA ARG A 283 2.15 8.20 -16.60
C ARG A 283 1.01 8.53 -17.57
N PRO A 284 1.03 9.71 -18.23
CA PRO A 284 -0.01 10.06 -19.21
C PRO A 284 0.00 9.07 -20.36
N SER A 285 -1.18 8.55 -20.72
CA SER A 285 -1.34 7.66 -21.87
C SER A 285 -1.61 8.46 -23.13
N ARG A 286 -0.91 8.12 -24.21
CA ARG A 286 -1.15 8.62 -25.57
C ARG A 286 -2.32 7.90 -26.25
N VAL A 287 -2.72 6.75 -25.71
CA VAL A 287 -3.79 5.92 -26.26
C VAL A 287 -5.15 6.51 -25.88
N PRO A 288 -6.00 6.82 -26.86
CA PRO A 288 -7.33 7.38 -26.60
C PRO A 288 -8.27 6.31 -26.05
N GLN A 289 -8.40 6.22 -24.71
CA GLN A 289 -9.11 5.16 -24.02
C GLN A 289 -10.57 4.99 -24.46
N LEU A 290 -11.33 6.09 -24.55
CA LEU A 290 -12.76 6.02 -24.91
C LEU A 290 -13.01 5.48 -26.32
N PRO A 291 -12.31 5.92 -27.38
CA PRO A 291 -12.39 5.31 -28.70
C PRO A 291 -12.06 3.82 -28.73
N VAL A 292 -11.02 3.39 -27.98
CA VAL A 292 -10.63 1.97 -27.93
C VAL A 292 -11.70 1.13 -27.24
N LEU A 293 -12.26 1.59 -26.13
CA LEU A 293 -13.39 0.93 -25.46
C LEU A 293 -14.66 0.92 -26.33
N ALA A 294 -14.95 2.02 -27.03
CA ALA A 294 -16.07 2.08 -27.95
C ALA A 294 -15.90 1.09 -29.09
N PHE A 295 -14.69 0.97 -29.67
CA PHE A 295 -14.41 -0.02 -30.72
C PHE A 295 -14.61 -1.45 -30.17
N ALA A 296 -14.11 -1.78 -29.00
CA ALA A 296 -14.34 -3.08 -28.37
C ALA A 296 -15.84 -3.34 -28.13
N GLY A 297 -16.59 -2.32 -27.73
CA GLY A 297 -18.04 -2.37 -27.57
C GLY A 297 -18.76 -2.65 -28.91
N VAL A 298 -18.33 -2.00 -29.99
CA VAL A 298 -18.87 -2.24 -31.35
C VAL A 298 -18.57 -3.67 -31.80
N VAL A 299 -17.34 -4.15 -31.62
CA VAL A 299 -16.97 -5.53 -31.98
C VAL A 299 -17.80 -6.53 -31.16
N GLY A 300 -17.90 -6.36 -29.86
CA GLY A 300 -18.71 -7.20 -28.98
C GLY A 300 -20.20 -7.16 -29.39
N GLY A 301 -20.74 -5.98 -29.61
CA GLY A 301 -22.12 -5.79 -30.09
C GLY A 301 -22.40 -6.50 -31.46
N ALA A 302 -21.47 -6.36 -32.41
CA ALA A 302 -21.57 -7.03 -33.70
C ALA A 302 -21.57 -8.56 -33.61
N ILE A 303 -20.75 -9.13 -32.64
CA ILE A 303 -20.74 -10.57 -32.36
C ILE A 303 -22.08 -11.00 -31.74
N LEU A 304 -22.57 -10.27 -30.72
CA LEU A 304 -23.81 -10.59 -30.02
C LEU A 304 -25.04 -10.49 -30.90
N LEU A 305 -25.10 -9.51 -31.82
CA LEU A 305 -26.20 -9.32 -32.75
C LEU A 305 -26.35 -10.48 -33.77
N ARG A 306 -25.29 -11.27 -34.01
CA ARG A 306 -25.30 -12.45 -34.86
C ARG A 306 -25.73 -13.73 -34.14
N VAL A 307 -25.92 -13.71 -32.83
CA VAL A 307 -26.40 -14.85 -32.05
C VAL A 307 -27.88 -15.12 -32.39
N ARG A 308 -28.14 -16.32 -32.86
CA ARG A 308 -29.50 -16.69 -33.35
C ARG A 308 -30.46 -17.06 -32.22
N ARG A 309 -29.99 -17.75 -31.21
CA ARG A 309 -30.78 -18.22 -30.06
C ARG A 309 -30.00 -17.95 -28.77
N TRP A 310 -30.73 -17.60 -27.70
CA TRP A 310 -30.15 -17.35 -26.38
C TRP A 310 -30.53 -18.48 -25.43
N ASP A 311 -29.55 -19.02 -24.78
CA ASP A 311 -29.60 -19.97 -23.66
C ASP A 311 -28.62 -19.55 -22.58
N ASP A 312 -28.68 -20.21 -21.41
CA ASP A 312 -27.85 -19.88 -20.27
C ASP A 312 -26.35 -19.93 -20.62
N ARG A 313 -25.91 -20.91 -21.41
CA ARG A 313 -24.52 -21.05 -21.84
C ARG A 313 -24.04 -19.87 -22.68
N ARG A 314 -24.89 -19.41 -23.62
CA ARG A 314 -24.56 -18.27 -24.49
C ARG A 314 -24.59 -16.94 -23.73
N ILE A 315 -25.48 -16.80 -22.74
CA ILE A 315 -25.50 -15.60 -21.88
C ILE A 315 -24.21 -15.50 -21.04
N VAL A 316 -23.77 -16.62 -20.46
CA VAL A 316 -22.49 -16.68 -19.73
C VAL A 316 -21.31 -16.41 -20.67
N ALA A 317 -21.31 -16.99 -21.89
CA ALA A 317 -20.27 -16.74 -22.90
C ALA A 317 -20.23 -15.26 -23.34
N ALA A 318 -21.39 -14.63 -23.50
CA ALA A 318 -21.49 -13.20 -23.81
C ALA A 318 -20.91 -12.31 -22.72
N THR A 319 -21.18 -12.65 -21.44
CA THR A 319 -20.60 -11.95 -20.29
C THR A 319 -19.08 -12.16 -20.24
N GLY A 320 -18.61 -13.39 -20.48
CA GLY A 320 -17.17 -13.67 -20.59
C GLY A 320 -16.49 -12.89 -21.74
N LEU A 321 -17.16 -12.82 -22.90
CA LEU A 321 -16.67 -12.03 -24.04
C LEU A 321 -16.57 -10.54 -23.71
N ALA A 322 -17.58 -9.98 -23.02
CA ALA A 322 -17.56 -8.59 -22.59
C ALA A 322 -16.39 -8.29 -21.64
N LEU A 323 -16.08 -9.20 -20.69
CA LEU A 323 -14.93 -9.10 -19.80
C LEU A 323 -13.60 -9.16 -20.58
N VAL A 324 -13.44 -10.12 -21.47
CA VAL A 324 -12.21 -10.28 -22.27
C VAL A 324 -11.97 -9.06 -23.17
N LEU A 325 -13.01 -8.58 -23.88
CA LEU A 325 -12.90 -7.39 -24.72
C LEU A 325 -12.62 -6.13 -23.92
N PHE A 326 -13.20 -6.01 -22.72
CA PHE A 326 -12.91 -4.91 -21.81
C PHE A 326 -11.43 -4.91 -21.41
N PHE A 327 -10.87 -6.06 -20.97
CA PHE A 327 -9.46 -6.13 -20.57
C PHE A 327 -8.47 -6.02 -21.74
N LEU A 328 -8.86 -6.38 -22.96
CA LEU A 328 -8.07 -6.11 -24.16
C LEU A 328 -8.05 -4.60 -24.51
N ALA A 329 -9.15 -3.90 -24.25
CA ALA A 329 -9.29 -2.48 -24.57
C ALA A 329 -8.83 -1.55 -23.44
N ALA A 330 -8.86 -2.00 -22.18
CA ALA A 330 -8.48 -1.20 -21.02
C ALA A 330 -7.00 -0.82 -21.09
N LYS A 331 -6.69 0.44 -20.80
CA LYS A 331 -5.29 0.92 -20.73
C LYS A 331 -4.53 0.44 -19.48
N GLY A 332 -5.23 -0.07 -18.48
CA GLY A 332 -4.67 -0.60 -17.25
C GLY A 332 -5.16 -2.01 -16.95
N TYR A 333 -4.27 -2.84 -16.47
CA TYR A 333 -4.53 -4.17 -15.95
C TYR A 333 -3.78 -4.33 -14.62
N SER A 334 -4.35 -5.04 -13.69
CA SER A 334 -3.67 -5.42 -12.45
C SER A 334 -3.82 -6.94 -12.25
N PRO A 335 -2.82 -7.62 -11.69
CA PRO A 335 -2.80 -9.08 -11.56
C PRO A 335 -4.04 -9.67 -10.90
N GLN A 336 -4.62 -8.98 -9.91
CA GLN A 336 -5.85 -9.39 -9.23
C GLN A 336 -7.09 -9.43 -10.14
N PHE A 337 -7.08 -8.74 -11.30
CA PHE A 337 -8.19 -8.74 -12.25
C PHE A 337 -8.37 -10.10 -12.94
N LEU A 338 -7.39 -10.99 -12.80
CA LEU A 338 -7.48 -12.35 -13.34
C LEU A 338 -8.71 -13.09 -12.81
N VAL A 339 -9.19 -12.85 -11.60
CA VAL A 339 -10.36 -13.52 -11.03
C VAL A 339 -11.62 -13.33 -11.88
N TYR A 340 -11.77 -12.16 -12.55
CA TYR A 340 -12.91 -11.91 -13.46
C TYR A 340 -12.83 -12.74 -14.74
N LEU A 341 -11.62 -13.04 -15.22
CA LEU A 341 -11.39 -13.86 -16.41
C LEU A 341 -11.55 -15.36 -16.11
N LEU A 342 -11.21 -15.78 -14.90
CA LEU A 342 -11.34 -17.18 -14.46
C LEU A 342 -12.79 -17.59 -14.28
N ALA A 343 -13.67 -16.70 -13.82
CA ALA A 343 -15.06 -17.02 -13.55
C ALA A 343 -15.78 -17.59 -14.80
N PRO A 344 -15.82 -16.94 -15.99
CA PRO A 344 -16.45 -17.51 -17.17
C PRO A 344 -15.80 -18.82 -17.64
N LEU A 345 -14.50 -19.05 -17.39
CA LEU A 345 -13.83 -20.29 -17.77
C LEU A 345 -14.36 -21.49 -16.97
N VAL A 346 -14.49 -21.35 -15.65
CA VAL A 346 -15.03 -22.43 -14.80
C VAL A 346 -16.53 -22.62 -14.98
N LEU A 347 -17.26 -21.56 -15.34
CA LEU A 347 -18.69 -21.60 -15.61
C LEU A 347 -19.01 -22.36 -16.91
N LEU A 348 -18.26 -22.11 -17.97
CA LEU A 348 -18.51 -22.65 -19.31
C LEU A 348 -17.85 -24.01 -19.53
N TRP A 349 -16.63 -24.16 -19.01
CA TRP A 349 -15.76 -25.30 -19.27
C TRP A 349 -15.13 -25.81 -17.97
N PRO A 350 -15.92 -26.39 -17.03
CA PRO A 350 -15.37 -27.04 -15.83
C PRO A 350 -14.76 -28.39 -16.20
N ASP A 351 -13.89 -28.41 -17.20
CA ASP A 351 -13.22 -29.56 -17.79
C ASP A 351 -11.74 -29.24 -18.08
N GLY A 352 -11.03 -30.13 -18.75
CA GLY A 352 -9.63 -29.97 -19.07
C GLY A 352 -9.31 -28.70 -19.89
N ARG A 353 -10.24 -28.20 -20.71
CA ARG A 353 -10.03 -27.02 -21.50
C ARG A 353 -10.05 -25.75 -20.62
N GLY A 354 -11.08 -25.58 -19.84
CA GLY A 354 -11.18 -24.42 -18.95
C GLY A 354 -10.08 -24.42 -17.89
N LEU A 355 -9.74 -25.61 -17.33
CA LEU A 355 -8.61 -25.77 -16.43
C LEU A 355 -7.29 -25.39 -17.11
N GLY A 356 -7.07 -25.77 -18.38
CA GLY A 356 -5.87 -25.41 -19.12
C GLY A 356 -5.70 -23.90 -19.30
N TYR A 357 -6.76 -23.19 -19.69
CA TYR A 357 -6.75 -21.73 -19.75
C TYR A 357 -6.50 -21.10 -18.37
N ALA A 358 -7.16 -21.61 -17.34
CA ALA A 358 -7.01 -21.10 -15.97
C ALA A 358 -5.57 -21.28 -15.48
N LEU A 359 -4.93 -22.43 -15.73
CA LEU A 359 -3.56 -22.69 -15.34
C LEU A 359 -2.56 -21.80 -16.10
N VAL A 360 -2.72 -21.66 -17.43
CA VAL A 360 -1.84 -20.81 -18.24
C VAL A 360 -1.93 -19.34 -17.80
N LEU A 361 -3.15 -18.82 -17.63
CA LEU A 361 -3.35 -17.45 -17.16
C LEU A 361 -2.81 -17.25 -15.74
N SER A 362 -3.03 -18.23 -14.83
CA SER A 362 -2.48 -18.18 -13.47
C SER A 362 -0.95 -18.20 -13.47
N ALA A 363 -0.34 -18.97 -14.35
CA ALA A 363 1.11 -19.04 -14.52
C ALA A 363 1.70 -17.71 -15.01
N ILE A 364 1.11 -17.13 -16.06
CA ILE A 364 1.51 -15.81 -16.57
C ILE A 364 1.37 -14.77 -15.44
N ASN A 365 0.25 -14.79 -14.73
CA ASN A 365 -0.02 -13.88 -13.65
C ASN A 365 0.97 -14.00 -12.49
N LEU A 366 1.39 -15.21 -12.14
CA LEU A 366 2.37 -15.47 -11.08
C LEU A 366 3.77 -14.92 -11.46
N VAL A 367 4.16 -15.01 -12.74
CA VAL A 367 5.39 -14.38 -13.23
C VAL A 367 5.29 -12.87 -13.20
N GLU A 368 4.15 -12.30 -13.60
CA GLU A 368 3.93 -10.85 -13.59
C GLU A 368 3.91 -10.30 -12.17
N TYR A 369 3.19 -10.95 -11.28
CA TYR A 369 3.07 -10.58 -9.88
C TYR A 369 3.05 -11.85 -9.00
N PRO A 370 3.99 -12.01 -8.06
CA PRO A 370 4.89 -10.97 -7.54
C PRO A 370 6.25 -10.85 -8.27
N LEU A 371 6.61 -11.79 -9.18
CA LEU A 371 7.98 -11.89 -9.63
C LEU A 371 8.46 -10.64 -10.40
N ALA A 372 7.84 -10.30 -11.53
CA ALA A 372 8.30 -9.19 -12.35
C ALA A 372 8.16 -7.85 -11.61
N LEU A 373 7.02 -7.60 -11.00
CA LEU A 373 6.73 -6.28 -10.42
C LEU A 373 7.42 -6.00 -9.09
N LEU A 374 7.77 -7.03 -8.31
CA LEU A 374 8.37 -6.85 -6.99
C LEU A 374 9.84 -7.27 -6.92
N LEU A 375 10.22 -8.36 -7.61
CA LEU A 375 11.57 -8.93 -7.48
C LEU A 375 12.47 -8.58 -8.65
N PHE A 376 11.91 -8.32 -9.83
CA PHE A 376 12.63 -8.01 -11.06
C PHE A 376 12.13 -6.73 -11.73
N ALA A 377 11.78 -5.72 -10.91
CA ALA A 377 11.24 -4.44 -11.40
C ALA A 377 12.20 -3.68 -12.33
N ASP A 378 13.49 -3.95 -12.25
CA ASP A 378 14.55 -3.45 -13.09
C ASP A 378 14.70 -4.21 -14.42
N GLN A 379 13.96 -5.32 -14.62
CA GLN A 379 14.03 -6.16 -15.82
C GLN A 379 12.74 -6.08 -16.64
N PRO A 380 12.57 -5.05 -17.49
CA PRO A 380 11.34 -4.82 -18.25
C PRO A 380 10.96 -5.97 -19.19
N ALA A 381 11.93 -6.76 -19.63
CA ALA A 381 11.70 -7.91 -20.51
C ALA A 381 10.70 -8.92 -19.94
N VAL A 382 10.73 -9.16 -18.63
CA VAL A 382 9.83 -10.12 -17.97
C VAL A 382 8.38 -9.62 -18.06
N LEU A 383 8.15 -8.35 -17.76
CA LEU A 383 6.82 -7.74 -17.87
C LEU A 383 6.31 -7.68 -19.32
N ILE A 384 7.18 -7.37 -20.28
CA ILE A 384 6.82 -7.37 -21.70
C ILE A 384 6.33 -8.77 -22.12
N VAL A 385 7.07 -9.83 -21.78
CA VAL A 385 6.69 -11.19 -22.11
C VAL A 385 5.35 -11.59 -21.49
N THR A 386 5.11 -11.30 -20.22
CA THR A 386 3.86 -11.64 -19.54
C THR A 386 2.66 -10.88 -20.13
N VAL A 387 2.80 -9.58 -20.40
CA VAL A 387 1.75 -8.76 -21.01
C VAL A 387 1.40 -9.27 -22.42
N VAL A 388 2.40 -9.57 -23.25
CA VAL A 388 2.18 -10.08 -24.61
C VAL A 388 1.55 -11.48 -24.57
N ALA A 389 2.05 -12.38 -23.73
CA ALA A 389 1.49 -13.73 -23.56
C ALA A 389 0.03 -13.69 -23.09
N ARG A 390 -0.28 -12.89 -22.06
CA ARG A 390 -1.65 -12.67 -21.59
C ARG A 390 -2.54 -12.13 -22.70
N THR A 391 -2.11 -11.13 -23.44
CA THR A 391 -2.85 -10.56 -24.56
C THR A 391 -3.14 -11.62 -25.62
N GLY A 392 -2.18 -12.46 -25.96
CA GLY A 392 -2.38 -13.58 -26.88
C GLY A 392 -3.45 -14.57 -26.40
N VAL A 393 -3.42 -14.92 -25.12
CA VAL A 393 -4.45 -15.79 -24.50
C VAL A 393 -5.83 -15.11 -24.53
N LEU A 394 -5.94 -13.80 -24.26
CA LEU A 394 -7.21 -13.07 -24.32
C LEU A 394 -7.77 -13.00 -25.75
N LEU A 395 -6.92 -12.82 -26.76
CA LEU A 395 -7.34 -12.91 -28.17
C LEU A 395 -7.88 -14.30 -28.52
N LEU A 396 -7.19 -15.37 -28.07
CA LEU A 396 -7.64 -16.74 -28.25
C LEU A 396 -8.98 -17.00 -27.55
N LEU A 397 -9.15 -16.48 -26.32
CA LEU A 397 -10.43 -16.55 -25.57
C LEU A 397 -11.54 -15.78 -26.29
N THR A 398 -11.25 -14.68 -26.96
CA THR A 398 -12.23 -13.95 -27.79
C THR A 398 -12.76 -14.87 -28.91
N VAL A 399 -11.89 -15.62 -29.57
CA VAL A 399 -12.27 -16.60 -30.60
C VAL A 399 -13.08 -17.75 -30.00
N GLU A 400 -12.65 -18.32 -28.88
CA GLU A 400 -13.35 -19.41 -28.19
C GLU A 400 -14.77 -19.04 -27.73
N LEU A 401 -14.91 -17.88 -27.12
CA LEU A 401 -16.20 -17.38 -26.65
C LEU A 401 -17.12 -17.06 -27.83
N THR A 402 -16.58 -16.50 -28.92
CA THR A 402 -17.31 -16.26 -30.15
C THR A 402 -17.75 -17.59 -30.81
N ALA A 403 -16.89 -18.60 -30.84
CA ALA A 403 -17.25 -19.92 -31.34
C ALA A 403 -18.37 -20.56 -30.49
N THR A 404 -18.34 -20.40 -29.18
CA THR A 404 -19.42 -20.84 -28.29
C THR A 404 -20.73 -20.12 -28.56
N LEU A 405 -20.70 -18.80 -28.79
CA LEU A 405 -21.88 -17.98 -29.11
C LEU A 405 -22.51 -18.36 -30.45
N TRP A 406 -21.71 -18.76 -31.44
CA TRP A 406 -22.15 -19.10 -32.79
C TRP A 406 -22.28 -20.60 -33.03
N ASP A 407 -22.14 -21.43 -31.98
CA ASP A 407 -22.27 -22.89 -32.06
C ASP A 407 -21.24 -23.54 -33.00
N ARG A 408 -20.01 -23.01 -33.00
CA ARG A 408 -18.92 -23.50 -33.82
C ARG A 408 -17.99 -24.39 -32.98
N ARG A 409 -17.22 -25.25 -33.68
CA ARG A 409 -16.19 -26.07 -33.02
C ARG A 409 -15.09 -25.21 -32.37
N SER A 410 -14.64 -25.59 -31.18
CA SER A 410 -13.53 -24.97 -30.50
C SER A 410 -12.23 -25.15 -31.29
N PRO A 411 -11.39 -24.11 -31.41
CA PRO A 411 -10.06 -24.24 -32.01
C PRO A 411 -9.07 -24.98 -31.11
N VAL A 412 -9.31 -25.09 -29.79
CA VAL A 412 -8.38 -25.67 -28.81
C VAL A 412 -8.82 -27.09 -28.39
N LYS A 413 -7.90 -28.04 -28.50
CA LYS A 413 -8.10 -29.42 -28.03
C LYS A 413 -7.81 -29.50 -26.52
N ALA A 414 -8.80 -29.88 -25.72
CA ALA A 414 -8.73 -29.94 -24.26
C ALA A 414 -7.57 -30.80 -23.71
N GLN A 415 -7.18 -31.86 -24.45
CA GLN A 415 -6.20 -32.84 -24.01
C GLN A 415 -4.75 -32.30 -23.89
N LEU A 416 -4.40 -31.24 -24.63
CA LEU A 416 -3.05 -30.68 -24.64
C LEU A 416 -2.85 -29.52 -23.67
N ALA A 417 -3.93 -28.88 -23.24
CA ALA A 417 -3.85 -27.65 -22.45
C ALA A 417 -3.50 -27.91 -20.97
N VAL A 418 -4.00 -29.01 -20.37
CA VAL A 418 -3.79 -29.32 -18.96
C VAL A 418 -2.36 -29.66 -18.61
N PRO A 419 -1.69 -30.64 -19.29
CA PRO A 419 -0.33 -30.98 -18.91
C PRO A 419 0.67 -29.86 -19.16
N ALA A 420 0.52 -29.08 -20.24
CA ALA A 420 1.37 -27.92 -20.50
C ALA A 420 1.19 -26.82 -19.45
N GLY A 421 -0.06 -26.51 -19.10
CA GLY A 421 -0.37 -25.55 -18.05
C GLY A 421 0.14 -26.01 -16.68
N ALA A 422 -0.03 -27.26 -16.31
CA ALA A 422 0.44 -27.82 -15.04
C ALA A 422 1.99 -27.79 -14.95
N ALA A 423 2.71 -28.17 -16.01
CA ALA A 423 4.15 -28.09 -16.05
C ALA A 423 4.66 -26.66 -15.90
N LEU A 424 4.03 -25.70 -16.58
CA LEU A 424 4.37 -24.29 -16.47
C LEU A 424 4.11 -23.76 -15.05
N VAL A 425 2.97 -24.08 -14.44
CA VAL A 425 2.66 -23.70 -13.05
C VAL A 425 3.68 -24.29 -12.08
N ALA A 426 4.03 -25.57 -12.22
CA ALA A 426 5.01 -26.22 -11.34
C ALA A 426 6.40 -25.55 -11.43
N LEU A 427 6.86 -25.24 -12.63
CA LEU A 427 8.11 -24.50 -12.85
C LEU A 427 8.08 -23.13 -12.19
N LEU A 428 7.00 -22.38 -12.41
CA LEU A 428 6.87 -21.03 -11.90
C LEU A 428 6.71 -20.98 -10.38
N VAL A 429 6.01 -21.96 -9.79
CA VAL A 429 5.96 -22.11 -8.33
C VAL A 429 7.36 -22.33 -7.75
N ALA A 430 8.16 -23.20 -8.36
CA ALA A 430 9.53 -23.45 -7.90
C ALA A 430 10.40 -22.18 -7.97
N VAL A 431 10.31 -21.42 -9.09
CA VAL A 431 11.02 -20.15 -9.27
C VAL A 431 10.51 -19.11 -8.27
N SER A 432 9.19 -19.01 -8.06
CA SER A 432 8.59 -18.08 -7.11
C SER A 432 9.02 -18.33 -5.68
N LEU A 433 9.05 -19.60 -5.25
CA LEU A 433 9.50 -19.97 -3.89
C LEU A 433 10.98 -19.60 -3.68
N SER A 434 11.84 -19.88 -4.67
CA SER A 434 13.25 -19.50 -4.61
C SER A 434 13.43 -17.98 -4.54
N ALA A 435 12.74 -17.23 -5.41
CA ALA A 435 12.81 -15.78 -5.43
C ALA A 435 12.24 -15.15 -4.15
N THR A 436 11.12 -15.69 -3.62
CA THR A 436 10.52 -15.25 -2.36
C THR A 436 11.46 -15.48 -1.17
N ALA A 437 12.12 -16.63 -1.11
CA ALA A 437 13.09 -16.91 -0.06
C ALA A 437 14.28 -15.93 -0.11
N THR A 438 14.80 -15.65 -1.31
CA THR A 438 15.88 -14.67 -1.50
C THR A 438 15.42 -13.25 -1.09
N TYR A 439 14.23 -12.84 -1.50
CA TYR A 439 13.66 -11.54 -1.15
C TYR A 439 13.45 -11.38 0.37
N ALA A 440 12.90 -12.41 1.03
CA ALA A 440 12.71 -12.39 2.48
C ALA A 440 14.04 -12.32 3.24
N ALA A 441 15.10 -12.98 2.73
CA ALA A 441 16.43 -12.95 3.34
C ALA A 441 17.15 -11.59 3.18
N THR A 442 16.82 -10.82 2.15
CA THR A 442 17.48 -9.53 1.86
C THR A 442 16.77 -8.33 2.48
N ARG A 443 15.54 -8.49 2.97
CA ARG A 443 14.80 -7.41 3.62
C ARG A 443 15.20 -7.22 5.08
N LEU A 444 15.07 -5.94 5.56
CA LEU A 444 15.25 -5.58 6.96
C LEU A 444 14.54 -6.59 7.87
N PRO A 445 15.26 -7.27 8.76
CA PRO A 445 14.69 -8.22 9.70
C PRO A 445 13.55 -7.57 10.49
N SER A 446 12.50 -8.31 10.76
CA SER A 446 11.38 -7.90 11.62
C SER A 446 11.85 -7.45 13.02
N GLU A 447 13.03 -7.87 13.43
CA GLU A 447 13.72 -7.48 14.67
C GLU A 447 14.03 -5.99 14.77
N SER A 448 14.43 -5.33 13.67
CA SER A 448 14.70 -3.87 13.69
C SER A 448 13.44 -3.06 13.98
N ALA A 449 12.32 -3.46 13.37
CA ALA A 449 11.04 -2.81 13.63
C ALA A 449 10.57 -3.06 15.07
N ARG A 450 10.82 -4.26 15.63
CA ARG A 450 10.50 -4.58 17.03
C ARG A 450 11.34 -3.77 18.01
N ALA A 451 12.65 -3.65 17.80
CA ALA A 451 13.53 -2.85 18.62
C ALA A 451 13.14 -1.36 18.60
N ALA A 452 12.89 -0.81 17.41
CA ALA A 452 12.41 0.57 17.26
C ALA A 452 11.08 0.80 17.99
N VAL A 453 10.16 -0.15 17.93
CA VAL A 453 8.86 -0.06 18.61
C VAL A 453 9.01 -0.08 20.13
N VAL A 454 9.91 -0.90 20.69
CA VAL A 454 10.17 -0.93 22.14
C VAL A 454 10.65 0.46 22.60
N VAL A 455 11.65 1.03 21.92
CA VAL A 455 12.19 2.36 22.24
C VAL A 455 11.10 3.45 22.11
N LEU A 456 10.34 3.43 21.01
CA LEU A 456 9.32 4.45 20.77
C LEU A 456 8.08 4.29 21.67
N ARG A 457 7.79 3.08 22.17
CA ARG A 457 6.67 2.84 23.11
C ARG A 457 6.96 3.36 24.52
N GLU A 458 8.22 3.47 24.90
CA GLU A 458 8.64 4.07 26.17
C GLU A 458 8.67 5.61 26.08
N GLY A 459 8.68 6.17 24.87
CA GLY A 459 8.71 7.60 24.60
C GLY A 459 7.34 8.27 24.67
N SER A 460 7.37 9.58 24.79
CA SER A 460 6.21 10.48 24.68
C SER A 460 6.37 11.42 23.48
N GLY A 461 5.32 12.14 23.11
CA GLY A 461 5.39 13.18 22.06
C GLY A 461 5.09 12.71 20.65
N THR A 462 5.91 13.09 19.68
CA THR A 462 5.66 12.84 18.26
C THR A 462 6.85 12.16 17.57
N ALA A 463 6.63 11.07 16.86
CA ALA A 463 7.63 10.46 15.97
C ALA A 463 7.54 11.06 14.56
N LEU A 464 8.66 11.58 14.06
CA LEU A 464 8.80 12.11 12.71
C LEU A 464 9.62 11.14 11.86
N PHE A 465 9.08 10.75 10.72
CA PHE A 465 9.68 9.79 9.82
C PHE A 465 10.17 10.48 8.55
N SER A 466 11.39 10.18 8.14
CA SER A 466 11.98 10.64 6.88
C SER A 466 11.84 9.63 5.73
N ASP A 467 11.25 8.47 5.99
CA ASP A 467 11.02 7.39 5.02
C ASP A 467 9.59 6.89 5.11
N ARG A 468 8.90 6.83 3.97
CA ARG A 468 7.50 6.42 3.88
C ARG A 468 7.31 4.95 4.24
N GLY A 469 8.15 4.07 3.71
CA GLY A 469 8.04 2.64 3.96
C GLY A 469 8.16 2.32 5.45
N LEU A 470 9.04 3.04 6.14
CA LEU A 470 9.22 2.93 7.58
C LEU A 470 8.02 3.53 8.35
N TYR A 471 7.52 4.69 7.90
CA TYR A 471 6.32 5.33 8.46
C TYR A 471 5.12 4.39 8.40
N ASP A 472 4.85 3.80 7.24
CA ASP A 472 3.70 2.90 7.02
C ASP A 472 3.80 1.64 7.88
N ARG A 473 5.02 1.15 8.15
CA ARG A 473 5.26 -0.05 8.98
C ARG A 473 5.15 0.22 10.47
N LEU A 474 5.69 1.35 10.97
CA LEU A 474 5.78 1.60 12.39
C LEU A 474 4.59 2.37 12.97
N THR A 475 3.93 3.23 12.17
CA THR A 475 2.80 4.05 12.63
C THR A 475 1.67 3.22 13.28
N PRO A 476 1.24 2.08 12.71
CA PRO A 476 0.19 1.26 13.34
C PRO A 476 0.61 0.70 14.72
N LEU A 477 1.90 0.38 14.89
CA LEU A 477 2.45 -0.14 16.15
C LEU A 477 2.47 0.91 17.26
N LEU A 478 2.53 2.18 16.90
CA LEU A 478 2.63 3.32 17.81
C LEU A 478 1.28 3.97 18.12
N ARG A 479 0.21 3.47 17.50
CA ARG A 479 -1.15 4.02 17.62
C ARG A 479 -1.61 4.11 19.10
N GLY A 480 -2.14 5.27 19.48
CA GLY A 480 -2.64 5.54 20.83
C GLY A 480 -1.54 5.81 21.89
N ARG A 481 -0.26 5.78 21.51
CA ARG A 481 0.86 6.07 22.41
C ARG A 481 1.71 7.24 21.95
N LEU A 482 2.08 7.27 20.67
CA LEU A 482 2.84 8.34 20.06
C LEU A 482 2.11 8.90 18.85
N ALA A 483 2.09 10.22 18.66
CA ALA A 483 1.69 10.82 17.41
C ALA A 483 2.77 10.53 16.35
N THR A 484 2.37 10.18 15.13
CA THR A 484 3.31 9.88 14.04
C THR A 484 3.07 10.81 12.87
N ARG A 485 4.15 11.29 12.24
CA ARG A 485 4.09 12.13 11.06
C ARG A 485 5.18 11.75 10.05
N LEU A 486 4.82 11.70 8.78
CA LEU A 486 5.78 11.62 7.70
C LEU A 486 6.21 13.03 7.29
N VAL A 487 7.51 13.23 7.12
CA VAL A 487 8.09 14.46 6.59
C VAL A 487 8.36 14.25 5.10
N VAL A 488 7.88 15.18 4.27
CA VAL A 488 8.01 15.12 2.79
C VAL A 488 9.04 16.14 2.34
N ALA A 489 9.87 15.78 1.35
CA ALA A 489 11.03 16.55 0.92
C ALA A 489 10.74 17.99 0.46
N ASP A 490 9.56 18.21 -0.13
CA ASP A 490 9.26 19.47 -0.83
C ASP A 490 8.54 20.51 0.06
N GLN A 491 8.44 20.24 1.36
CA GLN A 491 7.80 21.17 2.32
C GLN A 491 8.69 21.37 3.55
N PRO A 492 8.85 22.61 4.04
CA PRO A 492 9.53 22.83 5.29
C PRO A 492 8.81 22.07 6.41
N PRO A 493 9.54 21.27 7.23
CA PRO A 493 8.91 20.45 8.26
C PRO A 493 8.23 21.35 9.30
N ARG A 494 6.92 21.17 9.46
CA ARG A 494 6.18 21.78 10.58
C ARG A 494 6.43 20.94 11.82
N LEU A 495 7.33 21.43 12.68
CA LEU A 495 7.69 20.74 13.91
C LEU A 495 6.57 20.89 14.96
N PRO A 496 6.09 19.78 15.56
CA PRO A 496 5.16 19.83 16.68
C PRO A 496 5.84 20.38 17.92
N SER A 497 5.03 20.86 18.89
CA SER A 497 5.51 21.20 20.23
C SER A 497 5.84 19.92 21.04
N GLY A 498 6.69 20.05 22.04
CA GLY A 498 7.05 18.96 22.96
C GLY A 498 8.15 18.06 22.45
N GLU A 499 8.17 16.81 22.95
CA GLU A 499 9.16 15.81 22.64
C GLU A 499 8.99 15.29 21.21
N ILE A 500 10.11 15.15 20.49
CA ILE A 500 10.12 14.60 19.14
C ILE A 500 11.12 13.44 19.07
N TRP A 501 10.68 12.35 18.45
CA TRP A 501 11.53 11.25 18.01
C TRP A 501 11.75 11.34 16.50
N GLU A 502 12.95 11.58 16.08
CA GLU A 502 13.37 11.47 14.70
C GLU A 502 13.68 10.01 14.38
N VAL A 503 12.99 9.46 13.42
CA VAL A 503 13.13 8.07 12.96
C VAL A 503 13.74 8.07 11.57
N TYR A 504 14.99 7.64 11.46
CA TYR A 504 15.77 7.67 10.23
C TYR A 504 16.23 6.28 9.83
N ILE A 505 16.18 6.00 8.53
CA ILE A 505 16.81 4.84 7.90
C ILE A 505 17.62 5.31 6.69
N ASP A 506 18.74 4.65 6.41
CA ASP A 506 19.58 4.94 5.25
C ASP A 506 18.96 4.33 3.97
N SER A 507 17.85 4.92 3.52
CA SER A 507 17.16 4.68 2.26
C SER A 507 17.35 5.86 1.31
N GLU A 508 16.96 5.73 0.05
CA GLU A 508 17.00 6.84 -0.90
C GLU A 508 16.16 8.04 -0.41
N GLU A 509 14.95 7.79 0.07
CA GLU A 509 14.07 8.82 0.64
C GLU A 509 14.63 9.37 1.96
N GLY A 510 15.14 8.49 2.85
CA GLY A 510 15.79 8.88 4.10
C GLY A 510 16.97 9.81 3.88
N ARG A 511 17.86 9.51 2.93
CA ARG A 511 19.00 10.39 2.57
C ARG A 511 18.57 11.74 2.01
N ARG A 512 17.45 11.81 1.31
CA ARG A 512 16.92 13.04 0.73
C ARG A 512 16.24 13.93 1.77
N VAL A 513 15.46 13.35 2.69
CA VAL A 513 14.61 14.07 3.66
C VAL A 513 15.29 14.25 5.01
N GLY A 514 16.05 13.25 5.47
CA GLY A 514 16.62 13.21 6.82
C GLY A 514 17.49 14.40 7.17
N PRO A 515 18.49 14.81 6.35
CA PRO A 515 19.33 15.95 6.67
C PRO A 515 18.56 17.25 6.87
N THR A 516 17.52 17.50 6.07
CA THR A 516 16.66 18.68 6.18
C THR A 516 15.84 18.64 7.48
N LEU A 517 15.33 17.47 7.85
CA LEU A 517 14.60 17.29 9.10
C LEU A 517 15.52 17.48 10.30
N THR A 518 16.68 16.82 10.32
CA THR A 518 17.68 16.95 11.40
C THR A 518 18.10 18.42 11.57
N ALA A 519 18.37 19.13 10.45
CA ALA A 519 18.74 20.55 10.48
C ALA A 519 17.62 21.44 11.04
N ALA A 520 16.36 21.14 10.71
CA ALA A 520 15.22 21.86 11.27
C ALA A 520 15.07 21.64 12.77
N LEU A 521 15.27 20.40 13.25
CA LEU A 521 15.22 20.04 14.66
C LEU A 521 16.36 20.68 15.48
N ALA A 522 17.58 20.70 14.93
CA ALA A 522 18.76 21.25 15.59
C ALA A 522 18.72 22.78 15.78
N ARG A 523 17.80 23.51 15.13
CA ARG A 523 17.69 24.97 15.26
C ARG A 523 17.24 25.42 16.64
N ASP A 524 16.30 24.68 17.28
CA ASP A 524 15.68 25.06 18.54
C ASP A 524 15.61 23.95 19.58
N ARG A 525 16.12 22.75 19.24
CA ARG A 525 16.07 21.55 20.09
C ARG A 525 17.43 20.96 20.34
N PHE A 526 17.48 20.09 21.32
CA PHE A 526 18.65 19.32 21.72
C PHE A 526 18.44 17.84 21.42
N ALA A 527 19.41 17.21 20.78
CA ALA A 527 19.48 15.77 20.66
C ALA A 527 19.95 15.16 22.00
N VAL A 528 19.00 14.65 22.78
CA VAL A 528 19.27 14.17 24.14
C VAL A 528 19.66 12.70 24.18
N GLU A 529 19.20 11.93 23.21
CA GLU A 529 19.48 10.50 23.10
C GLU A 529 19.51 10.10 21.62
N THR A 530 20.45 9.23 21.25
CA THR A 530 20.49 8.61 19.91
C THR A 530 20.77 7.13 20.10
N ARG A 531 19.88 6.29 19.56
CA ARG A 531 20.04 4.83 19.46
C ARG A 531 20.15 4.41 18.02
N VAL A 532 21.03 3.46 17.75
CA VAL A 532 21.15 2.83 16.43
C VAL A 532 20.86 1.35 16.60
N GLU A 533 19.75 0.91 16.00
CA GLU A 533 19.26 -0.45 16.09
C GLU A 533 19.04 -1.02 14.69
N SER A 534 19.83 -2.00 14.32
CA SER A 534 19.70 -2.73 13.04
C SER A 534 19.50 -1.82 11.80
N GLY A 535 20.30 -0.75 11.70
CA GLY A 535 20.25 0.21 10.59
C GLY A 535 19.23 1.35 10.75
N LEU A 536 18.44 1.34 11.82
CA LEU A 536 17.58 2.46 12.19
C LEU A 536 18.30 3.37 13.18
N ARG A 537 18.21 4.68 12.95
CA ARG A 537 18.66 5.69 13.90
C ARG A 537 17.44 6.39 14.51
N LEU A 538 17.31 6.30 15.81
CA LEU A 538 16.26 6.92 16.63
C LEU A 538 16.90 8.03 17.45
N THR A 539 16.54 9.29 17.18
CA THR A 539 17.06 10.43 17.93
C THR A 539 15.92 11.14 18.64
N ARG A 540 16.07 11.29 19.96
CA ARG A 540 15.13 11.99 20.82
C ARG A 540 15.52 13.45 20.93
N TRP A 541 14.59 14.33 20.61
CA TRP A 541 14.77 15.79 20.58
C TRP A 541 13.87 16.47 21.61
N LEU A 542 14.47 17.32 22.45
CA LEU A 542 13.76 18.12 23.45
C LEU A 542 14.07 19.62 23.30
N GLN A 543 13.10 20.44 23.60
CA GLN A 543 13.33 21.86 23.88
C GLN A 543 13.72 21.98 25.34
N LEU A 544 14.95 22.38 25.63
CA LEU A 544 15.46 22.55 26.98
C LEU A 544 15.69 24.05 27.23
N PRO A 545 15.30 24.56 28.41
CA PRO A 545 15.52 25.96 28.75
C PRO A 545 17.03 26.24 28.93
N LEU A 546 17.44 27.39 28.45
CA LEU A 546 18.78 27.92 28.61
C LEU A 546 18.75 29.33 29.19
N PRO A 547 19.72 29.73 29.97
CA PRO A 547 19.94 31.12 30.34
C PRO A 547 20.32 31.93 29.06
N PRO A 548 20.27 33.26 29.12
CA PRO A 548 20.86 34.12 28.09
C PRO A 548 22.34 33.77 27.81
N SER A 549 22.71 33.79 26.51
CA SER A 549 24.09 33.55 26.14
C SER A 549 25.02 34.66 26.68
N ARG A 550 26.14 34.28 27.26
CA ARG A 550 27.22 35.21 27.65
C ARG A 550 28.32 35.17 26.60
N GLN A 551 28.92 36.32 26.35
CA GLN A 551 30.03 36.50 25.42
C GLN A 551 31.31 35.90 26.03
N LEU A 552 32.09 35.21 25.18
CA LEU A 552 33.37 34.63 25.60
C LEU A 552 34.54 35.10 24.72
N ASP A 553 34.32 35.17 23.39
CA ASP A 553 35.29 35.54 22.38
C ASP A 553 36.63 34.77 22.48
N ALA A 554 36.54 33.47 22.76
CA ALA A 554 37.70 32.64 22.97
C ALA A 554 38.28 32.10 21.67
N ASP A 555 39.53 32.47 21.38
CA ASP A 555 40.27 32.11 20.20
C ASP A 555 40.86 30.69 20.30
N LEU A 556 40.47 29.82 19.39
CA LEU A 556 40.98 28.44 19.21
C LEU A 556 41.74 28.29 17.86
N GLY A 557 42.26 29.38 17.32
CA GLY A 557 42.97 29.45 16.02
C GLY A 557 42.01 29.72 14.87
N PRO A 558 41.70 28.73 14.02
CA PRO A 558 40.80 28.93 12.90
C PRO A 558 39.34 29.14 13.29
N VAL A 559 39.00 28.97 14.58
CA VAL A 559 37.62 29.08 15.10
C VAL A 559 37.65 29.90 16.41
N THR A 560 36.67 30.77 16.55
CA THR A 560 36.38 31.49 17.81
C THR A 560 35.09 30.95 18.45
N LEU A 561 35.09 30.64 19.72
CA LEU A 561 33.88 30.46 20.49
C LEU A 561 33.40 31.85 20.96
N VAL A 562 32.39 32.35 20.27
CA VAL A 562 31.88 33.72 20.46
C VAL A 562 31.06 33.85 21.73
N ALA A 563 30.16 32.91 21.98
CA ALA A 563 29.27 32.96 23.13
C ALA A 563 28.86 31.55 23.60
N VAL A 564 28.42 31.46 24.86
CA VAL A 564 27.87 30.24 25.46
C VAL A 564 26.62 30.53 26.27
N ALA A 565 25.65 29.60 26.20
CA ALA A 565 24.59 29.50 27.19
C ALA A 565 24.70 28.17 27.94
N LEU A 566 24.91 28.26 29.25
CA LEU A 566 25.14 27.14 30.16
C LEU A 566 24.32 27.35 31.43
N PRO A 567 23.46 26.42 31.88
CA PRO A 567 22.78 26.51 33.15
C PRO A 567 23.76 26.40 34.33
N ASP A 568 23.52 27.16 35.41
CA ASP A 568 24.32 27.10 36.64
C ASP A 568 24.07 25.82 37.45
N THR A 569 22.95 25.13 37.22
CA THR A 569 22.56 23.91 37.94
C THR A 569 22.02 22.83 36.97
N ALA A 570 22.29 21.57 37.34
CA ALA A 570 21.73 20.42 36.66
C ALA A 570 21.46 19.28 37.64
N ALA A 571 20.55 18.37 37.37
CA ALA A 571 20.26 17.22 38.21
C ALA A 571 20.99 15.96 37.75
N VAL A 572 21.44 15.10 38.68
CA VAL A 572 22.00 13.79 38.37
C VAL A 572 20.99 12.95 37.56
N GLY A 573 21.46 12.10 36.66
CA GLY A 573 20.59 11.27 35.83
C GLY A 573 19.84 12.02 34.74
N THR A 574 20.10 13.32 34.53
CA THR A 574 19.52 14.13 33.44
C THR A 574 20.59 14.50 32.40
N VAL A 575 20.23 15.33 31.43
CA VAL A 575 21.18 15.90 30.48
C VAL A 575 21.42 17.37 30.79
N LEU A 576 22.67 17.81 30.70
CA LEU A 576 23.07 19.21 30.82
C LEU A 576 23.03 19.84 29.42
N PRO A 577 22.10 20.75 29.11
CA PRO A 577 22.05 21.42 27.81
C PRO A 577 23.12 22.53 27.75
N VAL A 578 23.75 22.63 26.58
CA VAL A 578 24.76 23.68 26.31
C VAL A 578 24.54 24.20 24.92
N ARG A 579 24.48 25.53 24.75
CA ARG A 579 24.54 26.16 23.42
C ARG A 579 25.90 26.86 23.30
N LEU A 580 26.56 26.55 22.18
CA LEU A 580 27.83 27.15 21.77
C LEU A 580 27.59 27.94 20.49
N ASP A 581 28.02 29.20 20.46
CA ASP A 581 27.97 30.00 19.25
C ASP A 581 29.40 30.12 18.70
N TRP A 582 29.69 29.38 17.62
CA TRP A 582 30.97 29.32 16.95
C TRP A 582 31.06 30.31 15.80
N GLN A 583 32.26 30.71 15.44
CA GLN A 583 32.57 31.53 14.27
C GLN A 583 33.91 31.09 13.68
N ALA A 584 33.93 30.73 12.37
CA ALA A 584 35.17 30.48 11.65
C ALA A 584 35.85 31.79 11.33
N THR A 585 37.14 31.90 11.61
CA THR A 585 38.00 33.05 11.29
C THR A 585 38.79 32.82 10.00
N THR A 586 39.07 31.57 9.68
CA THR A 586 39.69 31.11 8.44
C THR A 586 38.97 29.84 7.92
N PRO A 587 39.13 29.49 6.63
CA PRO A 587 38.54 28.26 6.11
C PRO A 587 39.06 27.04 6.84
N LEU A 588 38.16 26.10 7.14
CA LEU A 588 38.49 24.82 7.80
C LEU A 588 38.64 23.74 6.73
N ALA A 589 39.81 23.08 6.69
CA ALA A 589 40.12 22.08 5.67
C ALA A 589 39.42 20.74 5.91
N HIS A 590 38.93 20.48 7.16
CA HIS A 590 38.36 19.22 7.60
C HIS A 590 37.15 19.48 8.49
N ASP A 591 36.37 18.40 8.70
CA ASP A 591 35.29 18.39 9.68
C ASP A 591 35.82 18.03 11.06
N TYR A 592 35.66 18.98 11.97
CA TYR A 592 36.06 18.84 13.37
C TYR A 592 34.87 18.42 14.25
N THR A 593 35.16 17.67 15.28
CA THR A 593 34.21 17.26 16.32
C THR A 593 34.31 18.18 17.51
N VAL A 594 33.18 18.62 18.06
CA VAL A 594 33.11 19.37 19.32
C VAL A 594 33.15 18.39 20.48
N TYR A 595 34.02 18.62 21.44
CA TYR A 595 33.97 17.88 22.70
C TYR A 595 33.44 18.77 23.84
N LEU A 596 32.70 18.16 24.74
CA LEU A 596 32.25 18.73 26.01
C LEU A 596 32.68 17.80 27.15
N HIS A 597 33.59 18.29 27.99
CA HIS A 597 34.13 17.54 29.11
C HIS A 597 33.69 18.17 30.42
N LEU A 598 32.98 17.41 31.24
CA LEU A 598 32.63 17.79 32.61
C LEU A 598 33.74 17.27 33.57
N LEU A 599 34.39 18.17 34.26
CA LEU A 599 35.53 17.89 35.13
C LEU A 599 35.16 18.10 36.58
N ASP A 600 35.63 17.25 37.47
CA ASP A 600 35.55 17.44 38.92
C ASP A 600 36.53 18.52 39.41
N ARG A 601 36.57 18.74 40.74
CA ARG A 601 37.46 19.73 41.37
C ARG A 601 38.95 19.39 41.18
N ASP A 602 39.25 18.10 41.01
CA ASP A 602 40.61 17.61 40.79
C ASP A 602 41.00 17.61 39.30
N GLY A 603 40.10 18.04 38.42
CA GLY A 603 40.30 18.08 36.98
C GLY A 603 40.09 16.73 36.27
N ARG A 604 39.51 15.71 36.97
CA ARG A 604 39.21 14.41 36.38
C ARG A 604 37.92 14.48 35.56
N LEU A 605 37.94 13.80 34.42
CA LEU A 605 36.76 13.70 33.55
C LEU A 605 35.69 12.79 34.16
N VAL A 606 34.49 13.31 34.41
CA VAL A 606 33.37 12.59 35.04
C VAL A 606 32.18 12.36 34.08
N ALA A 607 32.03 13.22 33.07
CA ALA A 607 31.07 13.03 31.98
C ALA A 607 31.58 13.75 30.74
N GLN A 608 31.20 13.22 29.58
CA GLN A 608 31.59 13.82 28.29
C GLN A 608 30.55 13.62 27.21
N ARG A 609 30.63 14.49 26.20
CA ARG A 609 29.94 14.35 24.92
C ARG A 609 30.86 14.83 23.81
N ASP A 610 31.10 13.97 22.84
CA ASP A 610 31.83 14.31 21.62
C ASP A 610 30.83 14.14 20.44
N ALA A 611 30.57 15.21 19.71
CA ALA A 611 29.61 15.16 18.62
C ALA A 611 29.93 16.23 17.54
N PRO A 612 29.57 15.96 16.28
CA PRO A 612 29.63 16.97 15.22
C PRO A 612 28.72 18.17 15.54
N PRO A 613 29.11 19.41 15.15
CA PRO A 613 28.29 20.59 15.37
C PRO A 613 26.89 20.48 14.77
N ALA A 614 25.89 21.05 15.47
CA ALA A 614 24.49 21.07 15.06
C ALA A 614 23.96 19.66 14.66
N ALA A 615 24.29 18.64 15.45
CA ALA A 615 23.97 17.24 15.20
C ALA A 615 24.44 16.73 13.81
N GLY A 616 25.56 17.24 13.31
CA GLY A 616 26.18 16.87 12.04
C GLY A 616 25.58 17.56 10.82
N THR A 617 24.63 18.48 10.98
CA THR A 617 24.00 19.18 9.86
C THR A 617 24.80 20.39 9.35
N GLN A 618 25.80 20.82 10.13
CA GLN A 618 26.69 21.92 9.78
C GLN A 618 28.15 21.49 9.95
N PRO A 619 28.69 20.69 9.01
CA PRO A 619 30.09 20.27 9.06
C PRO A 619 31.00 21.51 9.05
N THR A 620 32.06 21.49 9.85
CA THR A 620 32.91 22.66 10.04
C THR A 620 33.60 23.13 8.76
N SER A 621 33.89 22.22 7.83
CA SER A 621 34.44 22.55 6.50
C SER A 621 33.51 23.42 5.64
N SER A 622 32.23 23.48 5.96
CA SER A 622 31.22 24.29 5.26
C SER A 622 30.92 25.63 5.95
N TRP A 623 31.58 25.93 7.06
CA TRP A 623 31.29 27.17 7.79
C TRP A 623 31.73 28.42 7.03
N PRO A 624 30.82 29.37 6.72
CA PRO A 624 31.22 30.63 6.12
C PRO A 624 32.08 31.46 7.13
N ILE A 625 33.14 32.06 6.66
CA ILE A 625 33.98 32.94 7.47
C ILE A 625 33.13 34.08 8.04
N GLY A 626 33.23 34.32 9.34
CA GLY A 626 32.51 35.37 10.04
C GLY A 626 31.05 35.06 10.39
N ALA A 627 30.48 33.98 9.86
CA ALA A 627 29.13 33.60 10.21
C ALA A 627 29.04 32.94 11.61
N ARG A 628 28.00 33.28 12.39
CA ARG A 628 27.71 32.60 13.65
C ARG A 628 27.02 31.28 13.43
N ILE A 629 27.54 30.23 13.98
CA ILE A 629 27.03 28.87 13.94
C ILE A 629 26.54 28.50 15.34
N ALA A 630 25.24 28.36 15.52
CA ALA A 630 24.65 27.94 16.78
C ALA A 630 24.66 26.41 16.88
N ASP A 631 25.40 25.91 17.85
CA ASP A 631 25.54 24.49 18.13
C ASP A 631 24.90 24.13 19.48
N ARG A 632 23.87 23.27 19.46
CA ARG A 632 23.17 22.81 20.67
C ARG A 632 23.59 21.40 20.97
N GLN A 633 24.26 21.24 22.08
CA GLN A 633 24.80 19.98 22.61
C GLN A 633 24.21 19.63 23.96
N THR A 634 24.28 18.36 24.36
CA THR A 634 23.92 17.90 25.71
C THR A 634 25.02 17.05 26.27
N VAL A 635 25.31 17.17 27.56
CA VAL A 635 26.18 16.25 28.29
C VAL A 635 25.30 15.35 29.17
N PRO A 636 25.29 14.02 28.98
CA PRO A 636 24.55 13.11 29.84
C PRO A 636 25.23 13.06 31.22
N LEU A 637 24.47 13.31 32.27
CA LEU A 637 24.95 13.23 33.65
C LEU A 637 24.62 11.84 34.21
N PRO A 638 25.64 11.03 34.61
CA PRO A 638 25.40 9.73 35.22
C PRO A 638 24.50 9.83 36.46
N ALA A 639 23.64 8.83 36.68
CA ALA A 639 22.75 8.81 37.84
C ALA A 639 23.49 8.66 39.19
N ASP A 640 24.69 8.11 39.17
CA ASP A 640 25.58 7.92 40.28
C ASP A 640 26.60 9.06 40.46
N LEU A 641 26.52 10.12 39.64
CA LEU A 641 27.40 11.29 39.75
C LEU A 641 27.21 11.95 41.13
N PRO A 642 28.29 12.21 41.88
CA PRO A 642 28.18 12.90 43.17
C PRO A 642 27.63 14.32 42.97
N THR A 643 26.88 14.80 43.96
CA THR A 643 26.46 16.20 44.02
C THR A 643 27.63 17.11 44.30
N GLY A 644 27.70 18.28 43.69
CA GLY A 644 28.80 19.20 43.87
C GLY A 644 28.97 20.17 42.72
N GLU A 645 30.09 20.84 42.69
CA GLU A 645 30.46 21.80 41.66
C GLU A 645 31.47 21.16 40.71
N PHE A 646 31.15 21.27 39.40
CA PHE A 646 31.93 20.72 38.30
C PHE A 646 32.26 21.84 37.31
N ARG A 647 33.34 21.68 36.55
CA ARG A 647 33.72 22.63 35.48
C ARG A 647 33.46 22.02 34.11
N LEU A 648 32.84 22.76 33.24
CA LEU A 648 32.61 22.32 31.86
C LEU A 648 33.63 22.94 30.93
N ARG A 649 34.32 22.13 30.11
CA ARG A 649 35.31 22.54 29.12
C ARG A 649 34.92 22.07 27.74
N THR A 650 35.18 22.88 26.72
CA THR A 650 34.91 22.56 25.29
C THR A 650 36.08 22.90 24.40
N GLY A 651 36.06 22.35 23.21
CA GLY A 651 36.96 22.65 22.10
C GLY A 651 36.61 21.80 20.89
N LEU A 652 37.46 21.84 19.88
CA LEU A 652 37.29 21.04 18.67
C LEU A 652 38.54 20.21 18.40
N TYR A 653 38.36 19.02 17.84
CA TYR A 653 39.44 18.15 17.42
C TYR A 653 39.16 17.47 16.06
N ASP A 654 40.22 17.11 15.34
CA ASP A 654 40.10 16.28 14.13
C ASP A 654 39.82 14.83 14.54
N PRO A 655 38.66 14.26 14.22
CA PRO A 655 38.30 12.91 14.64
C PRO A 655 39.16 11.80 14.03
N ARG A 656 40.00 12.11 13.01
CA ARG A 656 40.90 11.14 12.37
C ARG A 656 42.23 11.05 13.07
N THR A 657 42.71 12.16 13.66
CA THR A 657 44.03 12.24 14.30
C THR A 657 43.96 12.38 15.81
N GLY A 658 42.81 12.86 16.34
CA GLY A 658 42.62 13.24 17.74
C GLY A 658 43.25 14.59 18.08
N GLU A 659 43.86 15.28 17.11
CA GLU A 659 44.52 16.56 17.32
C GLU A 659 43.50 17.67 17.57
N ARG A 660 43.69 18.40 18.70
CA ARG A 660 42.82 19.51 19.08
C ARG A 660 43.25 20.81 18.41
N LEU A 661 42.26 21.63 18.03
CA LEU A 661 42.53 22.99 17.63
C LEU A 661 43.11 23.79 18.79
N ARG A 662 44.10 24.63 18.47
CA ARG A 662 44.80 25.46 19.46
C ARG A 662 44.85 26.91 18.98
N GLY A 663 44.56 27.83 19.87
CA GLY A 663 44.69 29.25 19.70
C GLY A 663 45.17 29.94 20.99
N ARG A 664 44.85 31.19 21.16
CA ARG A 664 45.21 31.95 22.38
C ARG A 664 44.55 31.39 23.62
N ALA A 665 43.39 30.77 23.53
CA ALA A 665 42.72 30.10 24.63
C ALA A 665 43.28 28.69 24.94
N GLY A 666 44.38 28.28 24.29
CA GLY A 666 44.95 26.94 24.42
C GLY A 666 44.25 25.94 23.50
N ASP A 667 44.11 24.67 23.96
CA ASP A 667 43.49 23.56 23.25
C ASP A 667 42.02 23.32 23.66
N GLY A 668 41.46 24.26 24.43
CA GLY A 668 40.04 24.23 24.85
C GLY A 668 39.70 25.39 25.79
N VAL A 669 38.42 25.64 25.92
CA VAL A 669 37.82 26.79 26.62
C VAL A 669 37.05 26.28 27.84
N GLU A 670 37.28 26.84 29.00
CA GLU A 670 36.44 26.62 30.19
C GLU A 670 35.14 27.44 30.06
N LEU A 671 34.01 26.73 30.07
CA LEU A 671 32.68 27.35 29.87
C LEU A 671 32.06 27.84 31.17
N GLY A 672 32.53 27.39 32.31
CA GLY A 672 32.06 27.76 33.65
C GLY A 672 31.81 26.59 34.58
N ALA A 673 31.40 26.93 35.79
CA ALA A 673 31.03 25.96 36.81
C ALA A 673 29.54 25.60 36.69
N VAL A 674 29.23 24.33 36.95
CA VAL A 674 27.86 23.79 37.01
C VAL A 674 27.70 23.06 38.35
N ARG A 675 26.69 23.41 39.11
CA ARG A 675 26.32 22.71 40.33
C ARG A 675 25.38 21.56 40.02
N VAL A 676 25.87 20.34 40.28
CA VAL A 676 25.08 19.14 40.14
C VAL A 676 24.31 18.85 41.43
N THR A 677 23.03 18.68 41.37
CA THR A 677 22.11 18.45 42.50
C THR A 677 21.38 17.12 42.35
N ARG A 678 20.76 16.64 43.41
CA ARG A 678 19.78 15.56 43.33
C ARG A 678 18.48 16.12 42.74
N PRO A 679 17.65 15.30 42.03
CA PRO A 679 16.38 15.72 41.45
C PRO A 679 15.41 16.30 42.49
#